data_b98739b50e66b4f1f083b3dd277f6dc1
#
_entry.id   b98739b50e66b4f1f083b3dd277f6dc1
#
_cell.length_a   1.000
_cell.length_b   1.000
_cell.length_c   1.000
_cell.angle_alpha   90.00
_cell.angle_beta   90.00
_cell.angle_gamma   90.00
#
_symmetry.space_group_name_H-M   'P 1'
#
loop_
_entity.id
_entity.type
_entity.pdbx_description
1 polymer ?
#
loop_
_entity_poly.entity_id
_entity_poly.type
_entity_poly.pdbx_seq_one_letter_code
_entity_poly.pdbx_strand_id
1 'polypeptide(L)'
;MDMSHYNKDYDTSHPFHVVAPYEPMGDQPEAIASLADGIRSGQWAQVLVGATGTGKTFTMAKLIEAVQKPTLVIAHNKTLAAQLCSEFKSFFPDNEVGYFVSYYDFYQPEAYIASTDTYIEKDASINDEIDKLRHSATMSLFERRDVIIVASVSCIYGLGDPEDYSELVVSLRLGQEKPQEEILHKLVDIQYSRNDMNLERGTFRVHGDTIEVFPAAFDNSIIRIEMFGDEIDRLTEVDVLTGEVIAERKHVAIYPASHYVTTRDKMERALGTIRQELDERLKVLKDGGHLLEAQRLEQRTRYDMEMMEEMGYCSGIENYSRHLAGRKPGQAPYTLLDYFPDDFLILVDESHVTLPQLRAMYAGDRSRKENLIEYGFRLPSALDNRPLKFEEFVERINQIVYVSATPGPYEMEVQTNLAQQIIRPTGLLDPKVEVRPIAGQMDDLLGEIRKRTEKDERVLVTTLTKKMAEDLTDYLKEMGVRVRYLHSDIATIERADIIRDLRAGVFDVLVGINLLREGLDMPEVSLVAILDADKEGFLRSETSLIQTMGRAARNVHGQVIMYADKITDSMDKAMEETQRRREIQDAYNKKHHITPKSVKKDVVDLIELTKVAETEAAYGSQKGRKGGKMTREALNKVIKTMTLQMKEAAKNLEVEKAAALRDRLGQLRQQLADMSHDDTLPKDMQGEDMPKRRYRRKIKRPDAKKK
;
A
#
# COMPACT_ATOMS: atom_id res chain seq x y z
N MET A 1 4.29 -27.83 10.83
CA MET A 1 4.79 -27.37 12.13
C MET A 1 3.60 -27.05 12.97
N ASP A 2 3.56 -27.55 14.19
CA ASP A 2 2.43 -27.32 15.09
C ASP A 2 2.57 -25.90 15.67
N MET A 3 1.86 -24.95 15.12
CA MET A 3 1.81 -23.53 15.55
C MET A 3 0.91 -23.34 16.79
N SER A 4 0.46 -24.43 17.41
CA SER A 4 -0.42 -24.40 18.60
C SER A 4 0.23 -23.80 19.86
N HIS A 5 1.51 -23.41 19.80
CA HIS A 5 2.23 -22.77 20.90
C HIS A 5 2.16 -21.24 20.89
N TYR A 6 1.73 -20.62 19.77
CA TYR A 6 1.58 -19.20 19.68
C TYR A 6 0.21 -18.77 20.24
N ASN A 7 0.29 -18.16 21.36
CA ASN A 7 -0.72 -17.34 22.04
C ASN A 7 -1.99 -18.04 22.58
N LYS A 8 -1.95 -18.36 23.86
CA LYS A 8 -3.13 -18.79 24.62
C LYS A 8 -4.02 -17.62 25.13
N ASP A 9 -3.59 -16.36 24.99
CA ASP A 9 -4.22 -15.20 25.62
C ASP A 9 -4.51 -14.05 24.61
N TYR A 10 -5.09 -14.37 23.45
CA TYR A 10 -5.62 -13.31 22.57
C TYR A 10 -6.73 -12.53 23.26
N ASP A 11 -6.75 -11.20 23.10
CA ASP A 11 -7.94 -10.43 23.45
C ASP A 11 -9.07 -10.76 22.48
N THR A 12 -10.09 -11.47 22.97
CA THR A 12 -11.30 -11.83 22.25
C THR A 12 -12.49 -10.96 22.63
N SER A 13 -12.27 -9.89 23.40
CA SER A 13 -13.33 -9.02 23.92
C SER A 13 -14.00 -8.16 22.83
N HIS A 14 -13.37 -8.03 21.67
CA HIS A 14 -13.84 -7.20 20.56
C HIS A 14 -14.23 -8.06 19.34
N PRO A 15 -15.51 -8.48 19.23
CA PRO A 15 -15.94 -9.15 17.99
C PRO A 15 -15.95 -8.16 16.83
N PHE A 16 -15.77 -8.67 15.60
CA PHE A 16 -15.97 -7.86 14.41
C PHE A 16 -17.40 -7.37 14.32
N HIS A 17 -17.57 -6.07 14.19
CA HIS A 17 -18.86 -5.42 14.03
C HIS A 17 -18.84 -4.36 12.94
N VAL A 18 -19.68 -4.54 11.90
CA VAL A 18 -19.76 -3.61 10.77
C VAL A 18 -20.67 -2.44 11.10
N VAL A 19 -20.13 -1.24 11.06
CA VAL A 19 -20.88 0.01 11.17
C VAL A 19 -21.08 0.60 9.77
N ALA A 20 -22.31 0.59 9.28
CA ALA A 20 -22.66 1.16 7.96
C ALA A 20 -24.03 1.85 8.02
N PRO A 21 -24.27 2.92 7.22
CA PRO A 21 -25.55 3.61 7.16
C PRO A 21 -26.62 2.85 6.34
N TYR A 22 -26.31 1.65 5.85
CA TYR A 22 -27.16 0.82 4.98
C TYR A 22 -27.02 -0.66 5.31
N GLU A 23 -28.04 -1.41 4.98
CA GLU A 23 -28.07 -2.88 5.12
C GLU A 23 -27.75 -3.58 3.80
N PRO A 24 -27.38 -4.87 3.81
CA PRO A 24 -27.18 -5.66 2.61
C PRO A 24 -28.43 -5.71 1.73
N MET A 25 -28.27 -5.45 0.43
CA MET A 25 -29.37 -5.39 -0.54
C MET A 25 -29.08 -6.24 -1.79
N GLY A 26 -30.12 -6.51 -2.57
CA GLY A 26 -30.01 -7.30 -3.79
C GLY A 26 -29.55 -8.72 -3.53
N ASP A 27 -28.47 -9.13 -4.18
CA ASP A 27 -27.86 -10.47 -4.03
C ASP A 27 -26.93 -10.56 -2.81
N GLN A 28 -26.61 -9.44 -2.15
CA GLN A 28 -25.63 -9.42 -1.04
C GLN A 28 -26.01 -10.34 0.11
N PRO A 29 -27.28 -10.36 0.63
CA PRO A 29 -27.64 -11.23 1.74
C PRO A 29 -27.42 -12.73 1.43
N GLU A 30 -27.80 -13.16 0.23
CA GLU A 30 -27.65 -14.55 -0.21
C GLU A 30 -26.16 -14.90 -0.42
N ALA A 31 -25.40 -14.01 -1.05
CA ALA A 31 -23.96 -14.20 -1.25
C ALA A 31 -23.21 -14.30 0.09
N ILE A 32 -23.51 -13.41 1.05
CA ILE A 32 -22.90 -13.43 2.40
C ILE A 32 -23.24 -14.73 3.12
N ALA A 33 -24.51 -15.14 3.11
CA ALA A 33 -24.94 -16.37 3.77
C ALA A 33 -24.26 -17.60 3.15
N SER A 34 -24.27 -17.72 1.83
CA SER A 34 -23.65 -18.83 1.09
C SER A 34 -22.16 -18.95 1.39
N LEU A 35 -21.42 -17.83 1.33
CA LEU A 35 -19.98 -17.82 1.62
C LEU A 35 -19.68 -18.12 3.09
N ALA A 36 -20.46 -17.56 4.02
CA ALA A 36 -20.29 -17.81 5.45
C ALA A 36 -20.56 -19.28 5.82
N ASP A 37 -21.58 -19.88 5.24
CA ASP A 37 -21.89 -21.30 5.44
C ASP A 37 -20.81 -22.21 4.84
N GLY A 38 -20.25 -21.82 3.69
CA GLY A 38 -19.09 -22.49 3.10
C GLY A 38 -17.88 -22.44 4.02
N ILE A 39 -17.56 -21.28 4.63
CA ILE A 39 -16.47 -21.15 5.59
C ILE A 39 -16.72 -21.98 6.84
N ARG A 40 -17.91 -21.93 7.41
CA ARG A 40 -18.29 -22.71 8.61
C ARG A 40 -18.24 -24.21 8.37
N SER A 41 -18.57 -24.66 7.15
CA SER A 41 -18.50 -26.08 6.76
C SER A 41 -17.08 -26.53 6.36
N GLY A 42 -16.09 -25.66 6.45
CA GLY A 42 -14.68 -26.00 6.16
C GLY A 42 -14.34 -26.05 4.67
N GLN A 43 -15.12 -25.44 3.80
CA GLN A 43 -14.78 -25.34 2.38
C GLN A 43 -13.49 -24.52 2.20
N TRP A 44 -12.57 -25.06 1.42
CA TRP A 44 -11.24 -24.48 1.27
C TRP A 44 -11.23 -23.23 0.39
N ALA A 45 -11.89 -23.27 -0.78
CA ALA A 45 -11.84 -22.19 -1.78
C ALA A 45 -13.25 -21.85 -2.29
N GLN A 46 -13.60 -20.59 -2.26
CA GLN A 46 -14.87 -20.08 -2.72
C GLN A 46 -14.66 -18.89 -3.67
N VAL A 47 -15.62 -18.62 -4.53
CA VAL A 47 -15.58 -17.49 -5.47
C VAL A 47 -16.80 -16.60 -5.29
N LEU A 48 -16.57 -15.30 -5.14
CA LEU A 48 -17.58 -14.26 -5.26
C LEU A 48 -17.47 -13.58 -6.64
N VAL A 49 -18.39 -13.90 -7.53
CA VAL A 49 -18.51 -13.22 -8.83
C VAL A 49 -19.37 -11.98 -8.64
N GLY A 50 -18.74 -10.82 -8.53
CA GLY A 50 -19.44 -9.56 -8.29
C GLY A 50 -19.25 -8.56 -9.43
N ALA A 51 -20.33 -8.14 -10.08
CA ALA A 51 -20.26 -7.10 -11.10
C ALA A 51 -19.70 -5.77 -10.54
N THR A 52 -19.16 -4.92 -11.39
CA THR A 52 -18.64 -3.62 -10.96
C THR A 52 -19.77 -2.76 -10.35
N GLY A 53 -19.51 -2.20 -9.16
CA GLY A 53 -20.48 -1.34 -8.47
C GLY A 53 -21.58 -2.05 -7.67
N THR A 54 -21.48 -3.38 -7.46
CA THR A 54 -22.43 -4.14 -6.63
C THR A 54 -22.13 -4.08 -5.12
N GLY A 55 -21.03 -3.43 -4.69
CA GLY A 55 -20.67 -3.33 -3.28
C GLY A 55 -19.90 -4.55 -2.75
N LYS A 56 -18.99 -5.14 -3.54
CA LYS A 56 -18.17 -6.29 -3.14
C LYS A 56 -17.42 -6.06 -1.82
N THR A 57 -16.87 -4.87 -1.59
CA THR A 57 -16.16 -4.54 -0.33
C THR A 57 -17.08 -4.65 0.88
N PHE A 58 -18.32 -4.18 0.76
CA PHE A 58 -19.31 -4.30 1.83
C PHE A 58 -19.71 -5.76 2.08
N THR A 59 -19.82 -6.55 1.02
CA THR A 59 -20.07 -8.01 1.13
C THR A 59 -18.92 -8.71 1.84
N MET A 60 -17.66 -8.35 1.53
CA MET A 60 -16.48 -8.85 2.24
C MET A 60 -16.50 -8.46 3.72
N ALA A 61 -16.84 -7.20 4.04
CA ALA A 61 -16.96 -6.74 5.43
C ALA A 61 -18.03 -7.52 6.21
N LYS A 62 -19.21 -7.69 5.63
CA LYS A 62 -20.29 -8.47 6.25
C LYS A 62 -19.97 -9.97 6.36
N LEU A 63 -19.17 -10.52 5.45
CA LEU A 63 -18.65 -11.87 5.55
C LEU A 63 -17.70 -12.02 6.75
N ILE A 64 -16.75 -11.09 6.92
CA ILE A 64 -15.83 -11.06 8.08
C ILE A 64 -16.62 -10.99 9.38
N GLU A 65 -17.62 -10.09 9.46
CA GLU A 65 -18.51 -10.00 10.62
C GLU A 65 -19.24 -11.32 10.89
N ALA A 66 -19.71 -12.01 9.85
CA ALA A 66 -20.45 -13.27 10.00
C ALA A 66 -19.59 -14.45 10.46
N VAL A 67 -18.29 -14.48 10.10
CA VAL A 67 -17.41 -15.62 10.39
C VAL A 67 -16.44 -15.39 11.53
N GLN A 68 -16.22 -14.13 11.97
CA GLN A 68 -15.41 -13.77 13.13
C GLN A 68 -13.97 -14.31 13.09
N LYS A 69 -13.31 -14.29 11.93
CA LYS A 69 -11.92 -14.77 11.75
C LYS A 69 -10.95 -13.65 11.46
N PRO A 70 -9.72 -13.68 11.99
CA PRO A 70 -8.64 -12.82 11.51
C PRO A 70 -8.53 -12.94 10.00
N THR A 71 -8.41 -11.82 9.30
CA THR A 71 -8.56 -11.81 7.84
C THR A 71 -7.41 -11.09 7.16
N LEU A 72 -6.81 -11.73 6.15
CA LEU A 72 -5.89 -11.13 5.21
C LEU A 72 -6.61 -10.78 3.91
N VAL A 73 -6.64 -9.50 3.55
CA VAL A 73 -7.18 -9.02 2.27
C VAL A 73 -6.02 -8.69 1.34
N ILE A 74 -5.95 -9.36 0.20
CA ILE A 74 -4.85 -9.17 -0.76
C ILE A 74 -5.34 -8.39 -1.97
N ALA A 75 -4.66 -7.28 -2.29
CA ALA A 75 -4.88 -6.46 -3.47
C ALA A 75 -3.63 -6.45 -4.37
N HIS A 76 -3.81 -6.31 -5.67
CA HIS A 76 -2.70 -6.39 -6.63
C HIS A 76 -1.78 -5.16 -6.65
N ASN A 77 -2.18 -4.02 -6.08
CA ASN A 77 -1.34 -2.81 -6.01
C ASN A 77 -1.59 -1.99 -4.74
N LYS A 78 -0.66 -1.05 -4.44
CA LYS A 78 -0.71 -0.19 -3.25
C LYS A 78 -1.96 0.70 -3.21
N THR A 79 -2.38 1.25 -4.35
CA THR A 79 -3.52 2.18 -4.44
C THR A 79 -4.83 1.48 -4.08
N LEU A 80 -5.07 0.29 -4.65
CA LEU A 80 -6.25 -0.50 -4.31
C LEU A 80 -6.21 -0.96 -2.86
N ALA A 81 -5.04 -1.38 -2.36
CA ALA A 81 -4.87 -1.75 -0.96
C ALA A 81 -5.18 -0.57 -0.02
N ALA A 82 -4.72 0.66 -0.33
CA ALA A 82 -5.04 1.86 0.45
C ALA A 82 -6.54 2.17 0.45
N GLN A 83 -7.19 2.09 -0.72
CA GLN A 83 -8.63 2.29 -0.83
C GLN A 83 -9.40 1.26 0.02
N LEU A 84 -9.06 -0.03 -0.10
CA LEU A 84 -9.71 -1.09 0.68
C LEU A 84 -9.47 -0.91 2.17
N CYS A 85 -8.24 -0.54 2.58
CA CYS A 85 -7.92 -0.28 3.98
C CYS A 85 -8.79 0.86 4.54
N SER A 86 -8.94 1.96 3.81
CA SER A 86 -9.81 3.08 4.20
C SER A 86 -11.29 2.65 4.28
N GLU A 87 -11.78 1.89 3.30
CA GLU A 87 -13.16 1.36 3.32
C GLU A 87 -13.38 0.42 4.52
N PHE A 88 -12.45 -0.51 4.80
CA PHE A 88 -12.55 -1.41 5.95
C PHE A 88 -12.46 -0.67 7.29
N LYS A 89 -11.58 0.32 7.44
CA LYS A 89 -11.54 1.17 8.64
C LYS A 89 -12.86 1.90 8.88
N SER A 90 -13.51 2.33 7.82
CA SER A 90 -14.83 2.96 7.89
C SER A 90 -15.91 1.96 8.35
N PHE A 91 -15.83 0.70 7.91
CA PHE A 91 -16.76 -0.36 8.30
C PHE A 91 -16.49 -0.94 9.69
N PHE A 92 -15.25 -0.94 10.14
CA PHE A 92 -14.79 -1.53 11.40
C PHE A 92 -14.08 -0.49 12.29
N PRO A 93 -14.80 0.54 12.76
CA PRO A 93 -14.17 1.63 13.52
C PRO A 93 -13.65 1.23 14.90
N ASP A 94 -14.11 0.10 15.44
CA ASP A 94 -13.74 -0.39 16.78
C ASP A 94 -12.81 -1.63 16.71
N ASN A 95 -12.53 -2.16 15.52
CA ASN A 95 -11.65 -3.30 15.27
C ASN A 95 -10.32 -2.85 14.63
N GLU A 96 -9.33 -3.72 14.64
CA GLU A 96 -8.02 -3.40 14.08
C GLU A 96 -7.97 -3.63 12.57
N VAL A 97 -7.67 -2.58 11.81
CA VAL A 97 -7.48 -2.66 10.36
C VAL A 97 -6.08 -2.17 10.01
N GLY A 98 -5.17 -3.12 9.79
CA GLY A 98 -3.78 -2.85 9.46
C GLY A 98 -3.53 -2.73 7.96
N TYR A 99 -2.45 -2.03 7.60
CA TYR A 99 -2.01 -1.84 6.22
C TYR A 99 -0.61 -2.41 6.02
N PHE A 100 -0.45 -3.33 5.06
CA PHE A 100 0.81 -4.02 4.83
C PHE A 100 1.17 -4.05 3.35
N VAL A 101 1.93 -3.06 2.91
CA VAL A 101 2.42 -2.96 1.52
C VAL A 101 3.94 -2.81 1.49
N SER A 102 4.55 -2.76 0.32
CA SER A 102 5.98 -2.47 0.20
C SER A 102 6.29 -1.08 0.77
N TYR A 103 7.22 -1.00 1.70
CA TYR A 103 7.63 0.25 2.37
C TYR A 103 8.61 1.12 1.57
N TYR A 104 8.91 0.74 0.32
CA TYR A 104 9.76 1.54 -0.55
C TYR A 104 8.93 2.55 -1.35
N ASP A 105 9.29 3.84 -1.27
CA ASP A 105 8.79 4.88 -2.20
C ASP A 105 9.46 4.74 -3.55
N PHE A 106 10.77 4.51 -3.53
CA PHE A 106 11.58 4.15 -4.67
C PHE A 106 12.35 2.86 -4.36
N TYR A 107 12.36 1.94 -5.31
CA TYR A 107 13.09 0.68 -5.18
C TYR A 107 13.77 0.29 -6.49
N GLN A 108 15.08 0.40 -6.52
CA GLN A 108 15.93 -0.18 -7.54
C GLN A 108 16.62 -1.42 -6.95
N PRO A 109 16.22 -2.63 -7.35
CA PRO A 109 16.85 -3.83 -6.83
C PRO A 109 18.32 -3.92 -7.27
N GLU A 110 19.16 -4.47 -6.41
CA GLU A 110 20.52 -4.85 -6.77
C GLU A 110 20.49 -5.78 -7.98
N ALA A 111 21.26 -5.48 -9.01
CA ALA A 111 21.32 -6.27 -10.23
C ALA A 111 22.70 -6.20 -10.88
N TYR A 112 23.04 -7.21 -11.68
CA TYR A 112 24.23 -7.20 -12.51
C TYR A 112 23.88 -7.54 -13.94
N ILE A 113 24.34 -6.70 -14.87
CA ILE A 113 24.13 -6.87 -16.31
C ILE A 113 25.48 -7.30 -16.93
N ALA A 114 25.61 -8.61 -17.14
CA ALA A 114 26.86 -9.21 -17.61
C ALA A 114 27.31 -8.70 -18.99
N SER A 115 26.34 -8.38 -19.88
CA SER A 115 26.64 -7.91 -21.26
C SER A 115 27.33 -6.55 -21.31
N THR A 116 27.14 -5.71 -20.26
CA THR A 116 27.72 -4.36 -20.18
C THR A 116 28.67 -4.21 -18.99
N ASP A 117 28.94 -5.29 -18.25
CA ASP A 117 29.73 -5.27 -17.00
C ASP A 117 29.23 -4.18 -16.03
N THR A 118 27.92 -4.03 -15.91
CA THR A 118 27.31 -2.97 -15.12
C THR A 118 26.70 -3.55 -13.85
N TYR A 119 27.25 -3.18 -12.69
CA TYR A 119 26.65 -3.44 -11.41
C TYR A 119 25.73 -2.28 -11.03
N ILE A 120 24.49 -2.61 -10.71
CA ILE A 120 23.47 -1.70 -10.21
C ILE A 120 23.36 -1.95 -8.72
N GLU A 121 23.80 -0.99 -7.93
CA GLU A 121 23.63 -1.06 -6.48
C GLU A 121 22.16 -0.96 -6.09
N LYS A 122 21.80 -1.62 -4.97
CA LYS A 122 20.47 -1.46 -4.39
C LYS A 122 20.30 0.01 -3.98
N ASP A 123 19.35 0.70 -4.60
CA ASP A 123 18.94 2.04 -4.22
C ASP A 123 17.48 2.00 -3.79
N ALA A 124 17.19 2.45 -2.58
CA ALA A 124 15.87 2.38 -2.01
C ALA A 124 15.65 3.52 -1.01
N SER A 125 14.57 4.24 -1.18
CA SER A 125 14.05 5.13 -0.15
C SER A 125 12.94 4.44 0.62
N ILE A 126 13.11 4.35 1.93
CA ILE A 126 12.13 3.79 2.84
C ILE A 126 11.13 4.88 3.19
N ASN A 127 9.85 4.54 3.14
CA ASN A 127 8.78 5.36 3.67
C ASN A 127 8.55 4.98 5.14
N ASP A 128 8.95 5.86 6.04
CA ASP A 128 8.88 5.63 7.49
C ASP A 128 7.44 5.40 7.97
N GLU A 129 6.45 6.04 7.34
CA GLU A 129 5.05 5.88 7.69
C GLU A 129 4.53 4.47 7.30
N ILE A 130 4.88 4.00 6.09
CA ILE A 130 4.50 2.65 5.66
C ILE A 130 5.23 1.59 6.50
N ASP A 131 6.49 1.83 6.86
CA ASP A 131 7.24 0.93 7.73
C ASP A 131 6.61 0.81 9.12
N LYS A 132 6.21 1.93 9.72
CA LYS A 132 5.43 1.98 10.95
C LYS A 132 4.14 1.14 10.85
N LEU A 133 3.36 1.32 9.77
CA LEU A 133 2.12 0.58 9.56
C LEU A 133 2.34 -0.93 9.43
N ARG A 134 3.48 -1.35 8.84
CA ARG A 134 3.87 -2.76 8.78
C ARG A 134 4.18 -3.33 10.16
N HIS A 135 4.91 -2.59 11.00
CA HIS A 135 5.17 -2.98 12.39
C HIS A 135 3.87 -3.04 13.20
N SER A 136 2.98 -2.05 13.05
CA SER A 136 1.67 -2.05 13.69
C SER A 136 0.84 -3.28 13.27
N ALA A 137 0.80 -3.61 11.99
CA ALA A 137 0.07 -4.76 11.47
C ALA A 137 0.58 -6.09 12.02
N THR A 138 1.91 -6.28 12.10
CA THR A 138 2.50 -7.52 12.66
C THR A 138 2.32 -7.61 14.17
N MET A 139 2.46 -6.50 14.89
CA MET A 139 2.20 -6.44 16.33
C MET A 139 0.76 -6.83 16.66
N SER A 140 -0.21 -6.26 15.94
CA SER A 140 -1.64 -6.50 16.18
C SER A 140 -2.02 -7.97 16.02
N LEU A 141 -1.36 -8.71 15.11
CA LEU A 141 -1.58 -10.15 14.92
C LEU A 141 -1.17 -10.99 16.13
N PHE A 142 -0.26 -10.50 16.98
CA PHE A 142 0.12 -11.20 18.22
C PHE A 142 -0.75 -10.78 19.42
N GLU A 143 -1.40 -9.62 19.38
CA GLU A 143 -2.15 -9.10 20.53
C GLU A 143 -3.66 -9.34 20.43
N ARG A 144 -4.23 -9.34 19.20
CA ARG A 144 -5.68 -9.32 18.98
C ARG A 144 -6.14 -10.40 18.00
N ARG A 145 -7.40 -10.81 18.14
CA ARG A 145 -8.08 -11.71 17.18
C ARG A 145 -8.88 -10.96 16.13
N ASP A 146 -9.36 -9.78 16.43
CA ASP A 146 -10.21 -8.95 15.59
C ASP A 146 -9.36 -8.08 14.64
N VAL A 147 -8.47 -8.72 13.88
CA VAL A 147 -7.51 -8.06 12.99
C VAL A 147 -7.83 -8.33 11.52
N ILE A 148 -7.92 -7.26 10.74
CA ILE A 148 -7.99 -7.30 9.27
C ILE A 148 -6.72 -6.64 8.74
N ILE A 149 -5.88 -7.39 8.02
CA ILE A 149 -4.72 -6.81 7.34
C ILE A 149 -5.03 -6.68 5.84
N VAL A 150 -4.96 -5.45 5.35
CA VAL A 150 -5.05 -5.19 3.90
C VAL A 150 -3.64 -5.08 3.35
N ALA A 151 -3.28 -6.02 2.47
CA ALA A 151 -1.93 -6.13 1.95
C ALA A 151 -1.89 -6.08 0.42
N SER A 152 -0.75 -5.64 -0.11
CA SER A 152 -0.41 -5.90 -1.52
C SER A 152 0.26 -7.28 -1.65
N VAL A 153 0.64 -7.67 -2.86
CA VAL A 153 1.41 -8.90 -3.10
C VAL A 153 2.74 -8.97 -2.33
N SER A 154 3.15 -7.88 -1.67
CA SER A 154 4.30 -7.88 -0.76
C SER A 154 4.14 -8.82 0.45
N CYS A 155 2.93 -9.26 0.77
CA CYS A 155 2.66 -10.21 1.84
C CYS A 155 3.32 -11.58 1.65
N ILE A 156 3.69 -11.97 0.42
CA ILE A 156 4.40 -13.23 0.13
C ILE A 156 5.93 -13.09 0.15
N TYR A 157 6.47 -11.90 0.38
CA TYR A 157 7.90 -11.68 0.51
C TYR A 157 8.39 -12.04 1.91
N GLY A 158 9.67 -12.44 1.99
CA GLY A 158 10.31 -12.84 3.24
C GLY A 158 10.22 -11.76 4.31
N LEU A 159 9.82 -12.18 5.50
CA LEU A 159 9.94 -11.47 6.77
C LEU A 159 10.86 -12.25 7.72
N GLY A 160 11.13 -11.71 8.89
CA GLY A 160 11.80 -12.42 9.96
C GLY A 160 11.01 -13.63 10.45
N ASP A 161 11.62 -14.41 11.31
CA ASP A 161 10.96 -15.52 11.98
C ASP A 161 9.92 -14.98 12.97
N PRO A 162 8.63 -15.35 12.86
CA PRO A 162 7.59 -14.90 13.80
C PRO A 162 7.86 -15.39 15.21
N GLU A 163 8.55 -16.52 15.39
CA GLU A 163 8.96 -17.05 16.68
C GLU A 163 9.95 -16.11 17.37
N ASP A 164 11.03 -15.74 16.67
CA ASP A 164 12.01 -14.78 17.18
C ASP A 164 11.35 -13.42 17.48
N TYR A 165 10.46 -12.97 16.59
CA TYR A 165 9.77 -11.69 16.75
C TYR A 165 8.90 -11.65 18.01
N SER A 166 8.23 -12.75 18.34
CA SER A 166 7.36 -12.86 19.54
C SER A 166 8.16 -13.15 20.82
N GLU A 167 9.22 -13.94 20.77
CA GLU A 167 10.05 -14.28 21.93
C GLU A 167 10.88 -13.07 22.43
N LEU A 168 11.29 -12.21 21.50
CA LEU A 168 12.12 -11.06 21.80
C LEU A 168 11.33 -9.83 22.30
N VAL A 169 10.01 -9.94 22.50
CA VAL A 169 9.20 -8.86 23.08
C VAL A 169 9.65 -8.51 24.48
N VAL A 170 9.89 -7.22 24.74
CA VAL A 170 10.18 -6.71 26.09
C VAL A 170 8.86 -6.46 26.79
N SER A 171 8.46 -7.42 27.63
CA SER A 171 7.25 -7.34 28.47
C SER A 171 7.59 -6.79 29.85
N LEU A 172 6.91 -5.71 30.25
CA LEU A 172 7.12 -5.01 31.52
C LEU A 172 5.78 -4.84 32.24
N ARG A 173 5.79 -5.07 33.55
CA ARG A 173 4.59 -4.95 34.39
C ARG A 173 4.85 -4.00 35.57
N LEU A 174 3.83 -3.25 35.95
CA LEU A 174 3.85 -2.41 37.12
C LEU A 174 4.15 -3.24 38.39
N GLY A 175 5.10 -2.78 39.20
CA GLY A 175 5.55 -3.49 40.42
C GLY A 175 6.51 -4.66 40.16
N GLN A 176 6.97 -4.84 38.89
CA GLN A 176 7.95 -5.87 38.56
C GLN A 176 9.35 -5.45 39.00
N GLU A 177 10.05 -6.33 39.73
CA GLU A 177 11.47 -6.15 40.02
C GLU A 177 12.30 -6.57 38.82
N LYS A 178 13.05 -5.63 38.26
CA LYS A 178 13.92 -5.82 37.11
C LYS A 178 14.96 -4.70 37.01
N PRO A 179 16.27 -5.01 37.08
CA PRO A 179 17.30 -3.99 36.98
C PRO A 179 17.19 -3.17 35.71
N GLN A 180 17.40 -1.85 35.81
CA GLN A 180 17.37 -0.92 34.67
C GLN A 180 18.30 -1.39 33.54
N GLU A 181 19.53 -1.83 33.87
CA GLU A 181 20.50 -2.33 32.88
C GLU A 181 19.95 -3.51 32.07
N GLU A 182 19.19 -4.43 32.71
CA GLU A 182 18.58 -5.56 32.00
C GLU A 182 17.53 -5.08 30.97
N ILE A 183 16.74 -4.06 31.32
CA ILE A 183 15.76 -3.47 30.40
C ILE A 183 16.49 -2.84 29.20
N LEU A 184 17.55 -2.08 29.47
CA LEU A 184 18.34 -1.40 28.44
C LEU A 184 19.03 -2.39 27.49
N HIS A 185 19.62 -3.48 28.02
CA HIS A 185 20.19 -4.54 27.22
C HIS A 185 19.14 -5.20 26.32
N LYS A 186 17.96 -5.52 26.86
CA LYS A 186 16.88 -6.10 26.06
C LYS A 186 16.37 -5.16 24.97
N LEU A 187 16.32 -3.85 25.20
CA LEU A 187 15.97 -2.88 24.16
C LEU A 187 17.00 -2.87 23.01
N VAL A 188 18.29 -2.98 23.33
CA VAL A 188 19.35 -3.09 22.31
C VAL A 188 19.25 -4.42 21.55
N ASP A 189 19.01 -5.52 22.25
CA ASP A 189 18.84 -6.86 21.62
C ASP A 189 17.69 -6.87 20.61
N ILE A 190 16.63 -6.10 20.84
CA ILE A 190 15.49 -5.95 19.92
C ILE A 190 15.67 -4.79 18.91
N GLN A 191 16.92 -4.36 18.68
CA GLN A 191 17.32 -3.39 17.67
C GLN A 191 16.86 -1.93 17.93
N TYR A 192 16.58 -1.54 19.19
CA TYR A 192 16.44 -0.12 19.57
C TYR A 192 17.79 0.49 19.79
N SER A 193 18.00 1.70 19.28
CA SER A 193 19.22 2.45 19.54
C SER A 193 19.00 3.51 20.61
N ARG A 194 20.03 3.74 21.45
CA ARG A 194 19.99 4.80 22.46
C ARG A 194 20.26 6.15 21.80
N ASN A 195 19.35 7.09 22.01
CA ASN A 195 19.52 8.47 21.54
C ASN A 195 18.94 9.45 22.57
N ASP A 196 19.80 9.95 23.46
CA ASP A 196 19.37 10.84 24.55
C ASP A 196 19.07 12.28 24.04
N MET A 197 19.47 12.63 22.82
CA MET A 197 19.27 13.97 22.27
C MET A 197 18.00 14.11 21.42
N ASN A 198 17.68 13.11 20.63
CA ASN A 198 16.54 13.13 19.72
C ASN A 198 15.80 11.79 19.79
N LEU A 199 14.63 11.78 20.39
CA LEU A 199 13.83 10.59 20.54
C LEU A 199 13.00 10.39 19.28
N GLU A 200 13.38 9.41 18.48
CA GLU A 200 12.74 9.03 17.23
C GLU A 200 12.20 7.58 17.32
N ARG A 201 11.37 7.19 16.38
CA ARG A 201 10.82 5.85 16.28
C ARG A 201 11.96 4.79 16.22
N GLY A 202 11.86 3.73 17.01
CA GLY A 202 12.91 2.72 17.13
C GLY A 202 14.11 3.15 18.00
N THR A 203 13.96 4.21 18.80
CA THR A 203 15.00 4.65 19.74
C THR A 203 14.48 4.69 21.18
N PHE A 204 15.39 4.73 22.12
CA PHE A 204 15.11 5.00 23.52
C PHE A 204 16.09 6.00 24.11
N ARG A 205 15.68 6.67 25.18
CA ARG A 205 16.55 7.55 25.98
C ARG A 205 16.40 7.28 27.47
N VAL A 206 17.41 7.69 28.24
CA VAL A 206 17.47 7.43 29.67
C VAL A 206 17.80 8.72 30.42
N HIS A 207 16.96 9.08 31.38
CA HIS A 207 17.16 10.23 32.25
C HIS A 207 17.00 9.80 33.74
N GLY A 208 18.13 9.51 34.39
CA GLY A 208 18.12 8.97 35.76
C GLY A 208 17.36 7.64 35.83
N ASP A 209 16.34 7.58 36.65
CA ASP A 209 15.50 6.37 36.84
C ASP A 209 14.34 6.27 35.82
N THR A 210 14.35 7.09 34.78
CA THR A 210 13.30 7.10 33.75
C THR A 210 13.84 6.64 32.41
N ILE A 211 13.20 5.64 31.82
CA ILE A 211 13.44 5.17 30.44
C ILE A 211 12.27 5.60 29.59
N GLU A 212 12.53 6.23 28.46
CA GLU A 212 11.53 6.57 27.44
C GLU A 212 11.83 5.83 26.16
N VAL A 213 10.89 5.07 25.68
CA VAL A 213 11.01 4.26 24.45
C VAL A 213 9.99 4.74 23.43
N PHE A 214 10.44 4.95 22.19
CA PHE A 214 9.53 5.22 21.06
C PHE A 214 9.34 3.95 20.24
N PRO A 215 8.24 3.20 20.44
CA PRO A 215 8.03 1.93 19.77
C PRO A 215 7.96 2.07 18.25
N ALA A 216 8.46 1.07 17.53
CA ALA A 216 8.49 1.06 16.06
C ALA A 216 7.09 1.12 15.41
N ALA A 217 6.08 0.63 16.11
CA ALA A 217 4.69 0.60 15.66
C ALA A 217 3.87 1.85 16.02
N PHE A 218 4.41 2.75 16.85
CA PHE A 218 3.68 3.90 17.37
C PHE A 218 3.89 5.15 16.51
N ASP A 219 2.94 6.08 16.56
CA ASP A 219 2.96 7.29 15.74
C ASP A 219 3.49 8.51 16.50
N ASN A 220 2.77 8.94 17.54
CA ASN A 220 3.06 10.17 18.29
C ASN A 220 3.14 9.91 19.79
N SER A 221 3.21 8.66 20.22
CA SER A 221 3.30 8.32 21.63
C SER A 221 4.55 7.50 21.94
N ILE A 222 5.03 7.66 23.17
CA ILE A 222 6.15 6.93 23.74
C ILE A 222 5.69 6.17 24.98
N ILE A 223 6.42 5.12 25.28
CA ILE A 223 6.29 4.43 26.57
C ILE A 223 7.33 5.02 27.52
N ARG A 224 6.87 5.58 28.64
CA ARG A 224 7.71 6.06 29.75
C ARG A 224 7.64 5.05 30.88
N ILE A 225 8.80 4.57 31.30
CA ILE A 225 9.02 3.60 32.35
C ILE A 225 9.74 4.36 33.49
N GLU A 226 9.09 4.55 34.61
CA GLU A 226 9.66 5.18 35.79
C GLU A 226 10.04 4.08 36.78
N MET A 227 11.31 4.09 37.22
CA MET A 227 11.88 3.09 38.14
C MET A 227 12.05 3.65 39.54
N PHE A 228 11.86 2.81 40.54
CA PHE A 228 12.29 3.10 41.92
C PHE A 228 13.26 2.00 42.38
N GLY A 229 14.56 2.27 42.24
CA GLY A 229 15.57 1.22 42.31
C GLY A 229 15.42 0.23 41.16
N ASP A 230 15.25 -1.04 41.50
CA ASP A 230 15.02 -2.11 40.50
C ASP A 230 13.53 -2.42 40.27
N GLU A 231 12.60 -1.71 40.94
CA GLU A 231 11.16 -1.87 40.77
C GLU A 231 10.59 -0.90 39.73
N ILE A 232 9.71 -1.38 38.87
CA ILE A 232 8.95 -0.55 37.92
C ILE A 232 7.80 0.11 38.70
N ASP A 233 7.98 1.39 39.02
CA ASP A 233 7.02 2.18 39.83
C ASP A 233 5.84 2.70 39.00
N ARG A 234 6.10 3.06 37.72
CA ARG A 234 5.06 3.59 36.82
C ARG A 234 5.32 3.27 35.35
N LEU A 235 4.24 2.94 34.65
CA LEU A 235 4.23 2.75 33.20
C LEU A 235 3.20 3.69 32.59
N THR A 236 3.63 4.59 31.70
CA THR A 236 2.73 5.56 31.07
C THR A 236 2.97 5.63 29.58
N GLU A 237 1.89 5.80 28.83
CA GLU A 237 1.93 6.23 27.45
C GLU A 237 1.81 7.74 27.39
N VAL A 238 2.74 8.40 26.70
CA VAL A 238 2.90 9.86 26.72
C VAL A 238 2.96 10.37 25.28
N ASP A 239 2.25 11.44 25.00
CA ASP A 239 2.35 12.13 23.71
C ASP A 239 3.73 12.78 23.54
N VAL A 240 4.43 12.48 22.44
CA VAL A 240 5.80 12.95 22.18
C VAL A 240 5.89 14.47 22.08
N LEU A 241 4.87 15.12 21.52
CA LEU A 241 4.89 16.55 21.23
C LEU A 241 4.49 17.40 22.43
N THR A 242 3.46 16.96 23.16
CA THR A 242 2.89 17.72 24.31
C THR A 242 3.49 17.30 25.63
N GLY A 243 4.00 16.07 25.74
CA GLY A 243 4.45 15.46 26.98
C GLY A 243 3.29 15.07 27.92
N GLU A 244 2.03 15.15 27.45
CA GLU A 244 0.85 14.77 28.22
C GLU A 244 0.71 13.26 28.34
N VAL A 245 0.31 12.77 29.50
CA VAL A 245 0.03 11.35 29.73
C VAL A 245 -1.29 11.00 29.05
N ILE A 246 -1.21 10.11 28.05
CA ILE A 246 -2.36 9.59 27.31
C ILE A 246 -3.07 8.51 28.14
N ALA A 247 -2.28 7.59 28.71
CA ALA A 247 -2.79 6.48 29.50
C ALA A 247 -1.76 5.99 30.53
N GLU A 248 -2.25 5.53 31.68
CA GLU A 248 -1.47 4.71 32.60
C GLU A 248 -1.66 3.24 32.25
N ARG A 249 -0.56 2.49 32.20
CA ARG A 249 -0.54 1.09 31.80
C ARG A 249 -0.13 0.22 33.01
N LYS A 250 -0.77 -0.94 33.16
CA LYS A 250 -0.35 -1.97 34.14
C LYS A 250 0.67 -2.93 33.53
N HIS A 251 0.67 -3.03 32.21
CA HIS A 251 1.54 -3.87 31.41
C HIS A 251 1.81 -3.18 30.07
N VAL A 252 3.03 -3.29 29.60
CA VAL A 252 3.45 -2.87 28.25
C VAL A 252 4.27 -3.97 27.60
N ALA A 253 4.06 -4.12 26.29
CA ALA A 253 4.83 -5.00 25.43
C ALA A 253 5.54 -4.14 24.36
N ILE A 254 6.86 -4.16 24.32
CA ILE A 254 7.66 -3.43 23.34
C ILE A 254 8.18 -4.46 22.34
N TYR A 255 7.68 -4.38 21.11
CA TYR A 255 8.05 -5.27 20.00
C TYR A 255 9.34 -4.81 19.34
N PRO A 256 10.07 -5.72 18.66
CA PRO A 256 11.31 -5.38 17.98
C PRO A 256 11.19 -4.23 16.98
N ALA A 257 12.25 -3.42 16.87
CA ALA A 257 12.31 -2.30 15.92
C ALA A 257 12.57 -2.77 14.46
N SER A 258 12.85 -4.04 14.26
CA SER A 258 13.05 -4.67 12.94
C SER A 258 12.35 -6.03 12.89
N HIS A 259 11.84 -6.41 11.72
CA HIS A 259 11.32 -7.77 11.52
C HIS A 259 12.44 -8.83 11.43
N TYR A 260 13.69 -8.42 11.14
CA TYR A 260 14.86 -9.31 11.05
C TYR A 260 15.67 -9.30 12.34
N VAL A 261 15.01 -9.57 13.46
CA VAL A 261 15.68 -9.78 14.74
C VAL A 261 15.93 -11.26 14.98
N THR A 262 16.98 -11.57 15.71
CA THR A 262 17.29 -12.95 16.11
C THR A 262 18.05 -12.95 17.42
N THR A 263 18.01 -14.06 18.14
CA THR A 263 18.75 -14.21 19.39
C THR A 263 20.26 -14.31 19.13
N ARG A 264 21.08 -13.97 20.14
CA ARG A 264 22.53 -14.01 20.03
C ARG A 264 23.05 -15.40 19.64
N ASP A 265 22.50 -16.46 20.24
CA ASP A 265 22.88 -17.85 19.94
C ASP A 265 22.58 -18.23 18.48
N LYS A 266 21.42 -17.77 17.97
CA LYS A 266 21.04 -17.98 16.55
C LYS A 266 21.95 -17.17 15.62
N MET A 267 22.38 -15.97 16.01
CA MET A 267 23.33 -15.15 15.24
C MET A 267 24.70 -15.82 15.17
N GLU A 268 25.25 -16.32 16.28
CA GLU A 268 26.53 -17.03 16.31
C GLU A 268 26.49 -18.28 15.43
N ARG A 269 25.40 -19.06 15.49
CA ARG A 269 25.18 -20.19 14.60
C ARG A 269 25.14 -19.77 13.13
N ALA A 270 24.40 -18.68 12.81
CA ALA A 270 24.28 -18.15 11.46
C ALA A 270 25.64 -17.74 10.89
N LEU A 271 26.45 -17.01 11.66
CA LEU A 271 27.81 -16.62 11.29
C LEU A 271 28.69 -17.83 10.98
N GLY A 272 28.58 -18.91 11.77
CA GLY A 272 29.29 -20.18 11.52
C GLY A 272 28.89 -20.81 10.18
N THR A 273 27.59 -20.88 9.89
CA THR A 273 27.08 -21.46 8.63
C THR A 273 27.31 -20.56 7.41
N ILE A 274 27.30 -19.22 7.56
CA ILE A 274 27.68 -18.27 6.49
C ILE A 274 29.16 -18.45 6.13
N ARG A 275 30.03 -18.58 7.13
CA ARG A 275 31.47 -18.80 6.92
C ARG A 275 31.73 -20.08 6.17
N GLN A 276 31.04 -21.16 6.54
CA GLN A 276 31.16 -22.47 5.85
C GLN A 276 30.72 -22.32 4.38
N GLU A 277 29.56 -21.72 4.10
CA GLU A 277 29.08 -21.52 2.73
C GLU A 277 30.04 -20.66 1.91
N LEU A 278 30.60 -19.61 2.52
CA LEU A 278 31.60 -18.75 1.88
C LEU A 278 32.84 -19.57 1.47
N ASP A 279 33.39 -20.34 2.38
CA ASP A 279 34.60 -21.17 2.10
C ASP A 279 34.34 -22.16 0.98
N GLU A 280 33.20 -22.85 0.99
CA GLU A 280 32.78 -23.78 -0.07
C GLU A 280 32.65 -23.05 -1.43
N ARG A 281 32.01 -21.88 -1.45
CA ARG A 281 31.79 -21.11 -2.69
C ARG A 281 33.10 -20.52 -3.22
N LEU A 282 33.97 -20.02 -2.35
CA LEU A 282 35.30 -19.51 -2.72
C LEU A 282 36.15 -20.60 -3.38
N LYS A 283 36.11 -21.85 -2.88
CA LYS A 283 36.79 -22.97 -3.50
C LYS A 283 36.26 -23.20 -4.92
N VAL A 284 34.95 -23.25 -5.11
CA VAL A 284 34.33 -23.43 -6.44
C VAL A 284 34.75 -22.34 -7.42
N LEU A 285 34.74 -21.09 -6.99
CA LEU A 285 35.12 -19.97 -7.84
C LEU A 285 36.62 -19.97 -8.19
N LYS A 286 37.50 -20.27 -7.23
CA LYS A 286 38.95 -20.34 -7.43
C LYS A 286 39.34 -21.51 -8.33
N ASP A 287 38.74 -22.67 -8.13
CA ASP A 287 38.95 -23.88 -8.96
C ASP A 287 38.44 -23.65 -10.40
N GLY A 288 37.38 -22.86 -10.59
CA GLY A 288 36.85 -22.43 -11.87
C GLY A 288 37.62 -21.30 -12.54
N GLY A 289 38.65 -20.71 -11.90
CA GLY A 289 39.44 -19.60 -12.44
C GLY A 289 38.77 -18.22 -12.28
N HIS A 290 37.66 -18.11 -11.54
CA HIS A 290 36.90 -16.88 -11.30
C HIS A 290 37.46 -16.11 -10.09
N LEU A 291 38.71 -15.63 -10.22
CA LEU A 291 39.45 -15.03 -9.10
C LEU A 291 38.89 -13.69 -8.67
N LEU A 292 38.37 -12.88 -9.61
CA LEU A 292 37.77 -11.57 -9.31
C LEU A 292 36.46 -11.73 -8.54
N GLU A 293 35.61 -12.66 -8.99
CA GLU A 293 34.36 -13.00 -8.34
C GLU A 293 34.60 -13.54 -6.93
N ALA A 294 35.62 -14.38 -6.77
CA ALA A 294 36.01 -14.91 -5.46
C ALA A 294 36.46 -13.81 -4.51
N GLN A 295 37.31 -12.88 -4.96
CA GLN A 295 37.79 -11.76 -4.15
C GLN A 295 36.63 -10.84 -3.73
N ARG A 296 35.76 -10.50 -4.66
CA ARG A 296 34.57 -9.64 -4.42
C ARG A 296 33.63 -10.27 -3.38
N LEU A 297 33.32 -11.55 -3.55
CA LEU A 297 32.45 -12.29 -2.63
C LEU A 297 33.08 -12.36 -1.23
N GLU A 298 34.37 -12.69 -1.14
CA GLU A 298 35.07 -12.82 0.13
C GLU A 298 35.08 -11.50 0.90
N GLN A 299 35.45 -10.39 0.22
CA GLN A 299 35.52 -9.06 0.84
C GLN A 299 34.15 -8.62 1.36
N ARG A 300 33.10 -8.76 0.54
CA ARG A 300 31.75 -8.35 0.92
C ARG A 300 31.21 -9.19 2.07
N THR A 301 31.31 -10.51 1.97
CA THR A 301 30.72 -11.39 2.98
C THR A 301 31.41 -11.27 4.33
N ARG A 302 32.75 -11.12 4.35
CA ARG A 302 33.49 -10.89 5.60
C ARG A 302 33.08 -9.57 6.26
N TYR A 303 32.97 -8.49 5.50
CA TYR A 303 32.50 -7.22 6.01
C TYR A 303 31.08 -7.31 6.58
N ASP A 304 30.14 -7.96 5.86
CA ASP A 304 28.78 -8.17 6.34
C ASP A 304 28.76 -8.99 7.65
N MET A 305 29.63 -10.01 7.77
CA MET A 305 29.77 -10.82 8.99
C MET A 305 30.31 -10.01 10.18
N GLU A 306 31.32 -9.18 9.99
CA GLU A 306 31.84 -8.27 11.01
C GLU A 306 30.76 -7.32 11.52
N MET A 307 29.97 -6.75 10.61
CA MET A 307 28.84 -5.87 10.98
C MET A 307 27.77 -6.61 11.78
N MET A 308 27.44 -7.87 11.40
CA MET A 308 26.49 -8.67 12.13
C MET A 308 26.99 -9.08 13.52
N GLU A 309 28.30 -9.35 13.67
CA GLU A 309 28.91 -9.71 14.95
C GLU A 309 28.95 -8.53 15.92
N GLU A 310 29.31 -7.33 15.44
CA GLU A 310 29.48 -6.12 16.27
C GLU A 310 28.16 -5.38 16.53
N MET A 311 27.29 -5.28 15.52
CA MET A 311 26.09 -4.44 15.55
C MET A 311 24.78 -5.26 15.58
N GLY A 312 24.85 -6.58 15.42
CA GLY A 312 23.66 -7.43 15.25
C GLY A 312 22.95 -7.26 13.92
N TYR A 313 23.49 -6.45 13.00
CA TYR A 313 22.83 -6.09 11.73
C TYR A 313 23.86 -5.74 10.64
N CYS A 314 23.52 -5.98 9.37
CA CYS A 314 24.27 -5.47 8.22
C CYS A 314 23.33 -4.97 7.10
N SER A 315 23.83 -4.12 6.21
CA SER A 315 23.08 -3.70 5.03
C SER A 315 22.83 -4.90 4.10
N GLY A 316 21.54 -5.22 3.84
CA GLY A 316 21.15 -6.39 3.07
C GLY A 316 21.12 -7.69 3.87
N ILE A 317 20.93 -7.61 5.18
CA ILE A 317 20.83 -8.76 6.11
C ILE A 317 19.82 -9.81 5.64
N GLU A 318 18.78 -9.38 4.91
CA GLU A 318 17.78 -10.24 4.31
C GLU A 318 18.39 -11.32 3.38
N ASN A 319 19.55 -11.07 2.76
CA ASN A 319 20.23 -12.05 1.92
C ASN A 319 20.80 -13.23 2.71
N TYR A 320 20.94 -13.09 4.01
CA TYR A 320 21.38 -14.11 4.95
C TYR A 320 20.22 -14.74 5.74
N SER A 321 18.96 -14.41 5.42
CA SER A 321 17.75 -14.84 6.14
C SER A 321 17.63 -16.36 6.29
N ARG A 322 18.15 -17.15 5.34
CA ARG A 322 18.21 -18.61 5.47
C ARG A 322 19.04 -19.05 6.67
N HIS A 323 20.22 -18.47 6.85
CA HIS A 323 21.13 -18.79 7.96
C HIS A 323 20.59 -18.30 9.30
N LEU A 324 20.07 -17.08 9.33
CA LEU A 324 19.47 -16.48 10.53
C LEU A 324 18.32 -17.34 11.05
N ALA A 325 17.38 -17.72 10.19
CA ALA A 325 16.26 -18.58 10.55
C ALA A 325 16.61 -20.09 10.64
N GLY A 326 17.85 -20.50 10.38
CA GLY A 326 18.26 -21.90 10.40
C GLY A 326 17.54 -22.80 9.39
N ARG A 327 17.04 -22.23 8.29
CA ARG A 327 16.30 -22.95 7.25
C ARG A 327 17.23 -23.80 6.37
N LYS A 328 16.69 -24.90 5.83
CA LYS A 328 17.39 -25.71 4.84
C LYS A 328 17.43 -25.00 3.48
N PRO A 329 18.44 -25.29 2.63
CA PRO A 329 18.47 -24.78 1.25
C PRO A 329 17.17 -25.07 0.51
N GLY A 330 16.61 -24.06 -0.16
CA GLY A 330 15.36 -24.15 -0.92
C GLY A 330 14.07 -24.12 -0.09
N GLN A 331 14.16 -24.16 1.23
CA GLN A 331 12.99 -24.05 2.11
C GLN A 331 12.35 -22.66 1.98
N ALA A 332 11.01 -22.62 1.99
CA ALA A 332 10.24 -21.39 1.90
C ALA A 332 10.59 -20.39 3.03
N PRO A 333 10.68 -19.09 2.75
CA PRO A 333 10.87 -18.08 3.78
C PRO A 333 9.61 -17.92 4.64
N TYR A 334 9.78 -17.39 5.85
CA TYR A 334 8.66 -16.85 6.60
C TYR A 334 8.15 -15.56 5.95
N THR A 335 6.84 -15.36 5.97
CA THR A 335 6.15 -14.25 5.33
C THR A 335 5.05 -13.71 6.26
N LEU A 336 4.31 -12.70 5.85
CA LEU A 336 3.18 -12.20 6.64
C LEU A 336 2.16 -13.30 6.95
N LEU A 337 1.98 -14.29 6.06
CA LEU A 337 1.04 -15.38 6.26
C LEU A 337 1.40 -16.23 7.49
N ASP A 338 2.71 -16.35 7.80
CA ASP A 338 3.20 -17.12 8.93
C ASP A 338 3.04 -16.40 10.29
N TYR A 339 2.62 -15.11 10.27
CA TYR A 339 2.27 -14.32 11.47
C TYR A 339 0.79 -14.45 11.85
N PHE A 340 -0.05 -14.93 10.94
CA PHE A 340 -1.47 -15.16 11.22
C PHE A 340 -1.68 -16.45 12.03
N PRO A 341 -2.76 -16.53 12.82
CA PRO A 341 -3.17 -17.79 13.44
C PRO A 341 -3.69 -18.78 12.36
N ASP A 342 -3.62 -20.08 12.64
CA ASP A 342 -3.90 -21.14 11.68
C ASP A 342 -5.30 -21.09 11.05
N ASP A 343 -6.27 -20.49 11.73
CA ASP A 343 -7.69 -20.45 11.31
C ASP A 343 -8.08 -19.18 10.54
N PHE A 344 -7.10 -18.38 10.08
CA PHE A 344 -7.37 -17.13 9.38
C PHE A 344 -8.05 -17.31 8.01
N LEU A 345 -8.71 -16.25 7.56
CA LEU A 345 -9.37 -16.17 6.26
C LEU A 345 -8.55 -15.32 5.30
N ILE A 346 -8.43 -15.74 4.04
CA ILE A 346 -7.86 -14.92 2.97
C ILE A 346 -8.97 -14.46 2.03
N LEU A 347 -9.03 -13.14 1.77
CA LEU A 347 -9.85 -12.55 0.71
C LEU A 347 -8.92 -11.99 -0.37
N VAL A 348 -9.08 -12.45 -1.61
CA VAL A 348 -8.26 -11.96 -2.73
C VAL A 348 -9.12 -11.08 -3.61
N ASP A 349 -8.92 -9.76 -3.51
CA ASP A 349 -9.65 -8.81 -4.35
C ASP A 349 -9.05 -8.74 -5.75
N GLU A 350 -9.93 -8.56 -6.75
CA GLU A 350 -9.59 -8.61 -8.19
C GLU A 350 -8.67 -9.80 -8.50
N SER A 351 -9.11 -10.99 -8.08
CA SER A 351 -8.31 -12.24 -8.09
C SER A 351 -7.75 -12.59 -9.47
N HIS A 352 -8.48 -12.28 -10.54
CA HIS A 352 -8.04 -12.49 -11.94
C HIS A 352 -6.75 -11.74 -12.31
N VAL A 353 -6.36 -10.70 -11.54
CA VAL A 353 -5.08 -9.97 -11.68
C VAL A 353 -4.12 -10.33 -10.57
N THR A 354 -4.62 -10.43 -9.34
CA THR A 354 -3.81 -10.67 -8.14
C THR A 354 -3.09 -12.02 -8.20
N LEU A 355 -3.78 -13.10 -8.61
CA LEU A 355 -3.17 -14.45 -8.66
C LEU A 355 -2.08 -14.58 -9.73
N PRO A 356 -2.26 -14.12 -10.99
CA PRO A 356 -1.16 -14.10 -11.95
C PRO A 356 0.05 -13.32 -11.47
N GLN A 357 -0.14 -12.22 -10.73
CA GLN A 357 0.95 -11.45 -10.16
C GLN A 357 1.68 -12.23 -9.07
N LEU A 358 0.96 -12.88 -8.14
CA LEU A 358 1.56 -13.76 -7.12
C LEU A 358 2.43 -14.85 -7.76
N ARG A 359 1.97 -15.46 -8.87
CA ARG A 359 2.74 -16.47 -9.61
C ARG A 359 4.01 -15.92 -10.26
N ALA A 360 3.96 -14.69 -10.77
CA ALA A 360 5.08 -14.10 -11.53
C ALA A 360 6.23 -13.63 -10.64
N MET A 361 5.98 -13.29 -9.36
CA MET A 361 6.98 -12.68 -8.48
C MET A 361 8.21 -13.53 -8.27
N TYR A 362 8.07 -14.84 -8.07
CA TYR A 362 9.19 -15.75 -7.83
C TYR A 362 10.18 -15.80 -8.99
N ALA A 363 9.70 -15.95 -10.22
CA ALA A 363 10.56 -16.13 -11.39
C ALA A 363 11.43 -14.90 -11.67
N GLY A 364 10.86 -13.70 -11.52
CA GLY A 364 11.59 -12.44 -11.72
C GLY A 364 12.70 -12.22 -10.69
N ASP A 365 12.43 -12.49 -9.41
CA ASP A 365 13.43 -12.37 -8.34
C ASP A 365 14.58 -13.36 -8.52
N ARG A 366 14.25 -14.61 -8.85
CA ARG A 366 15.23 -15.69 -9.05
C ARG A 366 16.23 -15.36 -10.16
N SER A 367 15.76 -14.99 -11.35
CA SER A 367 16.63 -14.70 -12.51
C SER A 367 17.64 -13.59 -12.21
N ARG A 368 17.20 -12.54 -11.48
CA ARG A 368 18.07 -11.45 -11.07
C ARG A 368 19.17 -11.92 -10.09
N LYS A 369 18.83 -12.74 -9.12
CA LYS A 369 19.75 -13.23 -8.09
C LYS A 369 20.73 -14.26 -8.60
N GLU A 370 20.34 -15.09 -9.58
CA GLU A 370 21.25 -16.03 -10.22
C GLU A 370 22.47 -15.32 -10.83
N ASN A 371 22.26 -14.18 -11.51
CA ASN A 371 23.36 -13.35 -12.02
C ASN A 371 24.26 -12.81 -10.90
N LEU A 372 23.67 -12.30 -9.79
CA LEU A 372 24.46 -11.79 -8.66
C LEU A 372 25.34 -12.86 -8.02
N ILE A 373 24.87 -14.10 -7.96
CA ILE A 373 25.60 -15.23 -7.38
C ILE A 373 26.68 -15.72 -8.34
N GLU A 374 26.38 -15.82 -9.63
CA GLU A 374 27.32 -16.26 -10.65
C GLU A 374 28.55 -15.35 -10.69
N TYR A 375 28.33 -14.03 -10.62
CA TYR A 375 29.39 -13.04 -10.70
C TYR A 375 29.94 -12.59 -9.33
N GLY A 376 29.71 -13.33 -8.26
CA GLY A 376 30.34 -13.17 -6.95
C GLY A 376 29.88 -11.96 -6.13
N PHE A 377 28.69 -11.43 -6.38
CA PHE A 377 28.13 -10.35 -5.57
C PHE A 377 27.37 -10.85 -4.34
N ARG A 378 26.83 -12.08 -4.40
CA ARG A 378 26.07 -12.69 -3.29
C ARG A 378 26.38 -14.17 -3.15
N LEU A 379 26.19 -14.70 -1.92
CA LEU A 379 26.24 -16.14 -1.65
C LEU A 379 25.05 -16.87 -2.29
N PRO A 380 25.17 -18.17 -2.59
CA PRO A 380 24.04 -19.00 -3.08
C PRO A 380 22.79 -18.94 -2.20
N SER A 381 22.96 -18.79 -0.86
CA SER A 381 21.86 -18.64 0.10
C SER A 381 20.96 -17.44 -0.15
N ALA A 382 21.43 -16.41 -0.87
CA ALA A 382 20.62 -15.27 -1.25
C ALA A 382 19.40 -15.66 -2.12
N LEU A 383 19.43 -16.82 -2.81
CA LEU A 383 18.28 -17.37 -3.52
C LEU A 383 17.10 -17.72 -2.60
N ASP A 384 17.37 -17.99 -1.33
CA ASP A 384 16.36 -18.37 -0.34
C ASP A 384 15.70 -17.16 0.36
N ASN A 385 16.21 -15.95 0.12
CA ASN A 385 15.50 -14.69 0.37
C ASN A 385 14.64 -14.34 -0.84
N ARG A 386 13.45 -14.85 -0.92
CA ARG A 386 12.60 -14.81 -2.10
C ARG A 386 11.13 -14.70 -1.75
N PRO A 387 10.26 -14.28 -2.65
CA PRO A 387 8.83 -14.46 -2.45
C PRO A 387 8.48 -15.96 -2.44
N LEU A 388 7.34 -16.31 -1.87
CA LEU A 388 6.80 -17.66 -1.95
C LEU A 388 6.59 -18.06 -3.40
N LYS A 389 6.82 -19.33 -3.71
CA LYS A 389 6.25 -19.95 -4.90
C LYS A 389 4.74 -20.04 -4.74
N PHE A 390 4.01 -20.12 -5.86
CA PHE A 390 2.56 -20.18 -5.81
C PHE A 390 2.04 -21.41 -5.02
N GLU A 391 2.71 -22.56 -5.18
CA GLU A 391 2.40 -23.79 -4.45
C GLU A 391 2.62 -23.61 -2.94
N GLU A 392 3.70 -22.96 -2.54
CA GLU A 392 4.03 -22.65 -1.14
C GLU A 392 3.02 -21.64 -0.54
N PHE A 393 2.48 -20.71 -1.35
CA PHE A 393 1.39 -19.84 -0.94
C PHE A 393 0.11 -20.64 -0.70
N VAL A 394 -0.24 -21.54 -1.63
CA VAL A 394 -1.43 -22.40 -1.51
C VAL A 394 -1.37 -23.30 -0.28
N GLU A 395 -0.20 -23.85 0.04
CA GLU A 395 0.02 -24.71 1.23
C GLU A 395 -0.25 -23.98 2.57
N ARG A 396 -0.16 -22.62 2.60
CA ARG A 396 -0.40 -21.82 3.80
C ARG A 396 -1.83 -21.36 3.96
N ILE A 397 -2.68 -21.61 2.96
CA ILE A 397 -4.09 -21.19 2.97
C ILE A 397 -4.90 -22.15 3.84
N ASN A 398 -5.55 -21.62 4.87
CA ASN A 398 -6.60 -22.35 5.56
C ASN A 398 -7.91 -22.27 4.75
N GLN A 399 -8.44 -21.08 4.52
CA GLN A 399 -9.63 -20.84 3.72
C GLN A 399 -9.46 -19.55 2.91
N ILE A 400 -9.96 -19.57 1.66
CA ILE A 400 -9.81 -18.44 0.74
C ILE A 400 -11.11 -18.14 0.00
N VAL A 401 -11.39 -16.86 -0.19
CA VAL A 401 -12.46 -16.36 -1.07
C VAL A 401 -11.84 -15.47 -2.15
N TYR A 402 -12.01 -15.88 -3.37
CA TYR A 402 -11.62 -15.11 -4.56
C TYR A 402 -12.75 -14.17 -4.93
N VAL A 403 -12.43 -12.88 -5.03
CA VAL A 403 -13.40 -11.83 -5.34
C VAL A 403 -13.06 -11.20 -6.68
N SER A 404 -13.95 -11.29 -7.66
CA SER A 404 -13.74 -10.73 -8.99
C SER A 404 -15.03 -10.51 -9.73
N ALA A 405 -15.04 -9.56 -10.68
CA ALA A 405 -16.12 -9.46 -11.68
C ALA A 405 -15.94 -10.46 -12.83
N THR A 406 -14.72 -10.96 -13.02
CA THR A 406 -14.30 -11.85 -14.11
C THR A 406 -13.24 -12.83 -13.58
N PRO A 407 -13.63 -13.83 -12.74
CA PRO A 407 -12.69 -14.81 -12.20
C PRO A 407 -11.91 -15.51 -13.31
N GLY A 408 -10.65 -15.82 -13.03
CA GLY A 408 -9.79 -16.55 -13.95
C GLY A 408 -10.06 -18.07 -13.97
N PRO A 409 -9.43 -18.80 -14.90
CA PRO A 409 -9.62 -20.26 -14.99
C PRO A 409 -9.25 -21.01 -13.72
N TYR A 410 -8.19 -20.58 -13.02
CA TYR A 410 -7.75 -21.25 -11.79
C TYR A 410 -8.78 -21.15 -10.67
N GLU A 411 -9.34 -19.95 -10.43
CA GLU A 411 -10.37 -19.76 -9.40
C GLU A 411 -11.60 -20.61 -9.69
N MET A 412 -11.98 -20.69 -10.97
CA MET A 412 -13.12 -21.47 -11.41
C MET A 412 -12.87 -22.99 -11.34
N GLU A 413 -11.62 -23.43 -11.46
CA GLU A 413 -11.22 -24.83 -11.32
C GLU A 413 -11.23 -25.30 -9.86
N VAL A 414 -10.70 -24.47 -8.93
CA VAL A 414 -10.50 -24.88 -7.53
C VAL A 414 -11.68 -24.58 -6.62
N GLN A 415 -12.64 -23.78 -7.08
CA GLN A 415 -13.77 -23.36 -6.25
C GLN A 415 -14.67 -24.53 -5.84
N THR A 416 -15.10 -24.50 -4.60
CA THR A 416 -16.07 -25.44 -4.02
C THR A 416 -17.46 -24.80 -3.83
N ASN A 417 -17.52 -23.45 -3.89
CA ASN A 417 -18.74 -22.68 -3.81
C ASN A 417 -18.63 -21.42 -4.66
N LEU A 418 -19.68 -21.09 -5.39
CA LEU A 418 -19.79 -19.94 -6.27
C LEU A 418 -20.95 -19.06 -5.85
N ALA A 419 -20.68 -17.89 -5.28
CA ALA A 419 -21.66 -16.86 -5.01
C ALA A 419 -21.68 -15.82 -6.13
N GLN A 420 -22.84 -15.41 -6.59
CA GLN A 420 -23.00 -14.36 -7.61
C GLN A 420 -23.62 -13.11 -6.99
N GLN A 421 -23.12 -11.96 -7.41
CA GLN A 421 -23.58 -10.64 -6.98
C GLN A 421 -23.69 -9.72 -8.19
N ILE A 422 -24.84 -9.70 -8.83
CA ILE A 422 -25.11 -8.96 -10.07
C ILE A 422 -25.87 -7.67 -9.78
N ILE A 423 -26.78 -7.70 -8.82
CA ILE A 423 -27.67 -6.59 -8.50
C ILE A 423 -26.92 -5.46 -7.82
N ARG A 424 -26.99 -4.26 -8.42
CA ARG A 424 -26.51 -3.02 -7.82
C ARG A 424 -27.62 -2.40 -6.96
N PRO A 425 -27.36 -2.08 -5.69
CA PRO A 425 -28.33 -1.41 -4.83
C PRO A 425 -28.84 -0.08 -5.39
N THR A 426 -28.04 0.60 -6.20
CA THR A 426 -28.38 1.87 -6.88
C THR A 426 -29.38 1.71 -8.04
N GLY A 427 -29.66 0.47 -8.45
CA GLY A 427 -30.49 0.16 -9.62
C GLY A 427 -29.81 0.41 -10.97
N LEU A 428 -28.54 0.80 -11.00
CA LEU A 428 -27.82 1.09 -12.23
C LEU A 428 -27.66 -0.16 -13.10
N LEU A 429 -28.02 -0.03 -14.36
CA LEU A 429 -27.87 -1.09 -15.36
C LEU A 429 -26.43 -1.13 -15.88
N ASP A 430 -26.01 -2.31 -16.36
CA ASP A 430 -24.81 -2.39 -17.19
C ASP A 430 -24.96 -1.51 -18.44
N PRO A 431 -23.86 -0.92 -19.00
CA PRO A 431 -23.97 0.03 -20.09
C PRO A 431 -24.54 -0.62 -21.36
N LYS A 432 -25.22 0.18 -22.17
CA LYS A 432 -25.60 -0.27 -23.51
C LYS A 432 -24.38 -0.34 -24.39
N VAL A 433 -24.18 -1.48 -25.06
CA VAL A 433 -23.03 -1.72 -25.96
C VAL A 433 -23.49 -1.60 -27.40
N GLU A 434 -22.76 -0.81 -28.20
CA GLU A 434 -22.99 -0.64 -29.64
C GLU A 434 -21.69 -0.96 -30.38
N VAL A 435 -21.79 -1.70 -31.48
CA VAL A 435 -20.69 -1.93 -32.41
C VAL A 435 -20.86 -1.03 -33.62
N ARG A 436 -19.84 -0.26 -33.95
CA ARG A 436 -19.84 0.67 -35.09
C ARG A 436 -18.64 0.39 -36.02
N PRO A 437 -18.76 0.66 -37.32
CA PRO A 437 -17.67 0.41 -38.26
C PRO A 437 -16.44 1.28 -37.97
N ILE A 438 -15.25 0.79 -38.36
CA ILE A 438 -13.99 1.53 -38.24
C ILE A 438 -13.97 2.71 -39.24
N ALA A 439 -14.58 2.55 -40.39
CA ALA A 439 -14.68 3.64 -41.37
C ALA A 439 -15.48 4.81 -40.80
N GLY A 440 -14.86 6.00 -40.75
CA GLY A 440 -15.47 7.21 -40.17
C GLY A 440 -15.46 7.28 -38.62
N GLN A 441 -14.76 6.36 -37.96
CA GLN A 441 -14.75 6.28 -36.49
C GLN A 441 -14.30 7.58 -35.80
N MET A 442 -13.40 8.36 -36.39
CA MET A 442 -12.88 9.59 -35.79
C MET A 442 -13.94 10.70 -35.75
N ASP A 443 -14.70 10.88 -36.85
CA ASP A 443 -15.78 11.85 -36.92
C ASP A 443 -16.95 11.47 -35.99
N ASP A 444 -17.28 10.18 -35.97
CA ASP A 444 -18.31 9.63 -35.08
C ASP A 444 -17.91 9.79 -33.60
N LEU A 445 -16.68 9.41 -33.22
CA LEU A 445 -16.15 9.58 -31.88
C LEU A 445 -16.16 11.05 -31.44
N LEU A 446 -15.74 11.97 -32.32
CA LEU A 446 -15.75 13.41 -32.01
C LEU A 446 -17.18 13.91 -31.80
N GLY A 447 -18.14 13.44 -32.60
CA GLY A 447 -19.55 13.73 -32.42
C GLY A 447 -20.10 13.23 -31.07
N GLU A 448 -19.74 12.01 -30.69
CA GLU A 448 -20.14 11.43 -29.38
C GLU A 448 -19.48 12.15 -28.21
N ILE A 449 -18.20 12.52 -28.30
CA ILE A 449 -17.51 13.33 -27.30
C ILE A 449 -18.26 14.65 -27.06
N ARG A 450 -18.59 15.40 -28.12
CA ARG A 450 -19.31 16.67 -28.01
C ARG A 450 -20.66 16.55 -27.31
N LYS A 451 -21.42 15.49 -27.63
CA LYS A 451 -22.71 15.21 -26.95
C LYS A 451 -22.57 14.95 -25.45
N ARG A 452 -21.43 14.41 -24.99
CA ARG A 452 -21.19 14.14 -23.56
C ARG A 452 -20.66 15.37 -22.86
N THR A 453 -19.74 16.10 -23.47
CA THR A 453 -19.18 17.33 -22.90
C THR A 453 -20.23 18.43 -22.73
N GLU A 454 -21.22 18.51 -23.61
CA GLU A 454 -22.38 19.40 -23.45
C GLU A 454 -23.22 19.11 -22.19
N LYS A 455 -23.16 17.88 -21.70
CA LYS A 455 -23.86 17.43 -20.48
C LYS A 455 -22.94 17.38 -19.24
N ASP A 456 -21.74 17.92 -19.36
CA ASP A 456 -20.70 17.84 -18.31
C ASP A 456 -20.33 16.40 -17.89
N GLU A 457 -20.43 15.45 -18.84
CA GLU A 457 -20.06 14.06 -18.67
C GLU A 457 -18.65 13.78 -19.22
N ARG A 458 -18.00 12.70 -18.76
CA ARG A 458 -16.62 12.33 -19.13
C ARG A 458 -16.59 11.14 -20.07
N VAL A 459 -15.53 11.09 -20.89
CA VAL A 459 -15.34 10.06 -21.89
C VAL A 459 -13.99 9.36 -21.71
N LEU A 460 -13.99 8.04 -21.78
CA LEU A 460 -12.79 7.23 -21.87
C LEU A 460 -12.63 6.66 -23.26
N VAL A 461 -11.41 6.71 -23.82
CA VAL A 461 -11.08 6.13 -25.11
C VAL A 461 -9.91 5.18 -24.97
N THR A 462 -10.10 3.91 -25.36
CA THR A 462 -9.02 2.91 -25.28
C THR A 462 -8.44 2.63 -26.66
N THR A 463 -7.11 2.62 -26.75
CA THR A 463 -6.32 2.32 -27.93
C THR A 463 -5.47 1.06 -27.71
N LEU A 464 -4.80 0.56 -28.75
CA LEU A 464 -3.94 -0.64 -28.65
C LEU A 464 -2.48 -0.31 -28.38
N THR A 465 -2.01 0.86 -28.78
CA THR A 465 -0.60 1.24 -28.66
C THR A 465 -0.43 2.63 -28.08
N LYS A 466 0.75 2.88 -27.48
CA LYS A 466 1.15 4.17 -26.93
C LYS A 466 1.10 5.28 -28.00
N LYS A 467 1.67 4.98 -29.18
CA LYS A 467 1.67 5.91 -30.30
C LYS A 467 0.26 6.29 -30.75
N MET A 468 -0.66 5.31 -30.86
CA MET A 468 -2.07 5.63 -31.20
C MET A 468 -2.74 6.52 -30.13
N ALA A 469 -2.42 6.33 -28.85
CA ALA A 469 -2.96 7.17 -27.78
C ALA A 469 -2.44 8.60 -27.88
N GLU A 470 -1.16 8.78 -28.19
CA GLU A 470 -0.51 10.06 -28.40
C GLU A 470 -1.08 10.77 -29.64
N ASP A 471 -1.06 10.10 -30.80
CA ASP A 471 -1.59 10.64 -32.04
C ASP A 471 -3.08 11.06 -31.95
N LEU A 472 -3.90 10.22 -31.28
CA LEU A 472 -5.31 10.52 -31.05
C LEU A 472 -5.48 11.71 -30.09
N THR A 473 -4.67 11.81 -29.06
CA THR A 473 -4.72 12.92 -28.10
C THR A 473 -4.42 14.25 -28.80
N ASP A 474 -3.39 14.26 -29.66
CA ASP A 474 -3.01 15.46 -30.40
C ASP A 474 -4.09 15.86 -31.43
N TYR A 475 -4.64 14.88 -32.15
CA TYR A 475 -5.79 15.13 -33.04
C TYR A 475 -7.00 15.75 -32.29
N LEU A 476 -7.37 15.18 -31.15
CA LEU A 476 -8.50 15.69 -30.35
C LEU A 476 -8.22 17.10 -29.80
N LYS A 477 -6.98 17.41 -29.43
CA LYS A 477 -6.58 18.78 -29.02
C LYS A 477 -6.73 19.78 -30.17
N GLU A 478 -6.28 19.41 -31.38
CA GLU A 478 -6.44 20.25 -32.59
C GLU A 478 -7.91 20.51 -32.90
N MET A 479 -8.80 19.56 -32.60
CA MET A 479 -10.24 19.70 -32.74
C MET A 479 -10.94 20.46 -31.59
N GLY A 480 -10.12 20.99 -30.63
CA GLY A 480 -10.61 21.83 -29.52
C GLY A 480 -11.17 21.02 -28.33
N VAL A 481 -10.90 19.72 -28.25
CA VAL A 481 -11.34 18.88 -27.12
C VAL A 481 -10.35 18.99 -25.97
N ARG A 482 -10.83 19.16 -24.74
CA ARG A 482 -10.01 19.08 -23.52
C ARG A 482 -9.69 17.62 -23.24
N VAL A 483 -8.50 17.16 -23.59
CA VAL A 483 -8.08 15.76 -23.56
C VAL A 483 -6.72 15.59 -22.91
N ARG A 484 -6.53 14.49 -22.16
CA ARG A 484 -5.24 13.98 -21.70
C ARG A 484 -5.08 12.52 -22.10
N TYR A 485 -3.83 12.03 -22.13
CA TYR A 485 -3.54 10.62 -22.31
C TYR A 485 -2.90 10.02 -21.06
N LEU A 486 -3.05 8.71 -20.91
CA LEU A 486 -2.50 7.92 -19.81
C LEU A 486 -1.79 6.68 -20.35
N HIS A 487 -0.53 6.46 -19.96
CA HIS A 487 0.25 5.26 -20.32
C HIS A 487 1.04 4.71 -19.12
N SER A 488 1.73 3.57 -19.33
CA SER A 488 2.44 2.81 -18.29
C SER A 488 3.58 3.58 -17.61
N ASP A 489 4.21 4.53 -18.33
CA ASP A 489 5.42 5.21 -17.87
C ASP A 489 5.11 6.44 -16.97
N ILE A 490 3.83 6.79 -16.83
CA ILE A 490 3.40 7.88 -15.93
C ILE A 490 3.50 7.40 -14.48
N ALA A 491 4.15 8.21 -13.64
CA ALA A 491 4.31 7.93 -12.22
C ALA A 491 2.95 7.77 -11.51
N THR A 492 2.91 6.97 -10.45
CA THR A 492 1.66 6.67 -9.73
C THR A 492 0.97 7.91 -9.19
N ILE A 493 1.73 8.89 -8.70
CA ILE A 493 1.21 10.16 -8.19
C ILE A 493 0.57 10.99 -9.33
N GLU A 494 1.27 11.16 -10.43
CA GLU A 494 0.77 11.90 -11.60
C GLU A 494 -0.48 11.23 -12.18
N ARG A 495 -0.54 9.88 -12.16
CA ARG A 495 -1.74 9.14 -12.57
C ARG A 495 -2.95 9.47 -11.68
N ALA A 496 -2.76 9.57 -10.37
CA ALA A 496 -3.81 9.96 -9.44
C ALA A 496 -4.32 11.37 -9.72
N ASP A 497 -3.42 12.31 -9.99
CA ASP A 497 -3.77 13.69 -10.36
C ASP A 497 -4.57 13.75 -11.66
N ILE A 498 -4.17 13.00 -12.70
CA ILE A 498 -4.89 12.94 -13.98
C ILE A 498 -6.33 12.45 -13.76
N ILE A 499 -6.53 11.45 -12.91
CA ILE A 499 -7.88 10.91 -12.64
C ILE A 499 -8.71 11.89 -11.83
N ARG A 500 -8.13 12.53 -10.83
CA ARG A 500 -8.77 13.59 -10.05
C ARG A 500 -9.20 14.74 -10.97
N ASP A 501 -8.33 15.19 -11.86
CA ASP A 501 -8.58 16.26 -12.80
C ASP A 501 -9.69 15.91 -13.80
N LEU A 502 -9.75 14.66 -14.28
CA LEU A 502 -10.86 14.16 -15.11
C LEU A 502 -12.19 14.25 -14.35
N ARG A 503 -12.24 13.77 -13.12
CA ARG A 503 -13.43 13.80 -12.27
C ARG A 503 -13.85 15.23 -11.94
N ALA A 504 -12.90 16.10 -11.66
CA ALA A 504 -13.13 17.53 -11.40
C ALA A 504 -13.53 18.33 -12.65
N GLY A 505 -13.44 17.75 -13.86
CA GLY A 505 -13.81 18.43 -15.11
C GLY A 505 -12.77 19.41 -15.64
N VAL A 506 -11.52 19.31 -15.19
CA VAL A 506 -10.40 20.06 -15.76
C VAL A 506 -10.22 19.72 -17.24
N PHE A 507 -10.47 18.45 -17.59
CA PHE A 507 -10.56 17.97 -18.97
C PHE A 507 -11.69 16.93 -19.10
N ASP A 508 -12.12 16.63 -20.33
CA ASP A 508 -13.33 15.83 -20.60
C ASP A 508 -13.05 14.42 -21.08
N VAL A 509 -11.91 14.23 -21.74
CA VAL A 509 -11.58 12.97 -22.41
C VAL A 509 -10.25 12.44 -21.92
N LEU A 510 -10.23 11.17 -21.49
CA LEU A 510 -9.02 10.45 -21.16
C LEU A 510 -8.77 9.36 -22.20
N VAL A 511 -7.60 9.41 -22.87
CA VAL A 511 -7.17 8.43 -23.86
C VAL A 511 -6.08 7.56 -23.27
N GLY A 512 -6.08 6.27 -23.55
CA GLY A 512 -4.97 5.39 -23.15
C GLY A 512 -5.10 3.95 -23.62
N ILE A 513 -4.07 3.16 -23.37
CA ILE A 513 -3.99 1.76 -23.80
C ILE A 513 -4.77 0.85 -22.84
N ASN A 514 -4.37 0.85 -21.61
CA ASN A 514 -5.00 0.11 -20.51
C ASN A 514 -5.35 1.14 -19.43
N LEU A 515 -6.38 1.92 -19.73
CA LEU A 515 -6.76 3.09 -18.94
C LEU A 515 -7.05 2.75 -17.49
N LEU A 516 -7.35 1.48 -17.22
CA LEU A 516 -8.08 1.16 -16.03
C LEU A 516 -7.62 -0.19 -15.50
N ARG A 517 -6.39 -0.21 -15.00
CA ARG A 517 -6.09 -1.18 -13.97
C ARG A 517 -7.03 -0.88 -12.80
N GLU A 518 -7.53 -1.87 -12.19
CA GLU A 518 -8.60 -2.02 -11.22
C GLU A 518 -8.54 -0.96 -10.08
N GLY A 519 -9.66 -0.68 -9.45
CA GLY A 519 -9.74 0.17 -8.25
C GLY A 519 -10.16 1.63 -8.48
N LEU A 520 -10.41 2.08 -9.73
CA LEU A 520 -10.81 3.47 -9.98
C LEU A 520 -12.33 3.61 -10.14
N ASP A 521 -12.90 4.48 -9.33
CA ASP A 521 -14.31 4.83 -9.32
C ASP A 521 -14.52 6.20 -9.99
N MET A 522 -15.13 6.20 -11.18
CA MET A 522 -15.38 7.41 -11.97
C MET A 522 -16.85 7.49 -12.40
N PRO A 523 -17.75 7.88 -11.50
CA PRO A 523 -19.18 7.94 -11.80
C PRO A 523 -19.54 9.00 -12.85
N GLU A 524 -18.64 9.94 -13.13
CA GLU A 524 -18.80 10.98 -14.13
C GLU A 524 -18.66 10.47 -15.58
N VAL A 525 -18.09 9.27 -15.75
CA VAL A 525 -17.88 8.66 -17.07
C VAL A 525 -19.19 8.07 -17.60
N SER A 526 -19.68 8.62 -18.70
CA SER A 526 -20.89 8.14 -19.38
C SER A 526 -20.59 7.40 -20.70
N LEU A 527 -19.42 7.60 -21.30
CA LEU A 527 -19.03 6.93 -22.53
C LEU A 527 -17.67 6.26 -22.40
N VAL A 528 -17.62 5.01 -22.82
CA VAL A 528 -16.37 4.28 -23.09
C VAL A 528 -16.31 3.93 -24.55
N ALA A 529 -15.31 4.43 -25.26
CA ALA A 529 -15.05 4.13 -26.67
C ALA A 529 -13.84 3.18 -26.77
N ILE A 530 -14.02 2.07 -27.47
CA ILE A 530 -12.99 1.04 -27.65
C ILE A 530 -12.64 1.03 -29.13
N LEU A 531 -11.46 1.56 -29.48
CA LEU A 531 -10.96 1.53 -30.85
C LEU A 531 -10.34 0.19 -31.17
N ASP A 532 -10.41 -0.23 -32.43
CA ASP A 532 -9.88 -1.52 -32.90
C ASP A 532 -10.32 -2.70 -31.99
N ALA A 533 -11.60 -2.76 -31.68
CA ALA A 533 -12.13 -3.78 -30.77
C ALA A 533 -12.05 -5.21 -31.36
N ASP A 534 -11.97 -5.33 -32.70
CA ASP A 534 -11.81 -6.59 -33.44
C ASP A 534 -10.36 -7.11 -33.55
N LYS A 535 -9.39 -6.41 -32.97
CA LYS A 535 -8.00 -6.85 -32.92
C LYS A 535 -7.79 -7.74 -31.69
N GLU A 536 -8.04 -9.03 -31.84
CA GLU A 536 -7.89 -9.99 -30.75
C GLU A 536 -6.48 -9.95 -30.12
N GLY A 537 -6.44 -10.08 -28.80
CA GLY A 537 -5.23 -10.06 -28.02
C GLY A 537 -5.53 -9.78 -26.54
N PHE A 538 -4.51 -9.71 -25.71
CA PHE A 538 -4.64 -9.50 -24.27
C PHE A 538 -5.52 -8.29 -23.90
N LEU A 539 -5.38 -7.18 -24.64
CA LEU A 539 -6.14 -5.94 -24.39
C LEU A 539 -7.58 -5.97 -24.92
N ARG A 540 -7.94 -6.97 -25.69
CA ARG A 540 -9.28 -7.16 -26.28
C ARG A 540 -9.83 -8.55 -25.97
N SER A 541 -9.32 -9.22 -24.94
CA SER A 541 -9.89 -10.45 -24.40
C SER A 541 -11.26 -10.16 -23.77
N GLU A 542 -12.10 -11.18 -23.65
CA GLU A 542 -13.40 -11.12 -22.96
C GLU A 542 -13.31 -10.40 -21.61
N THR A 543 -12.38 -10.83 -20.74
CA THR A 543 -12.12 -10.23 -19.43
C THR A 543 -11.80 -8.74 -19.53
N SER A 544 -10.87 -8.37 -20.43
CA SER A 544 -10.46 -6.97 -20.62
C SER A 544 -11.61 -6.09 -21.11
N LEU A 545 -12.45 -6.61 -22.02
CA LEU A 545 -13.61 -5.90 -22.54
C LEU A 545 -14.66 -5.70 -21.43
N ILE A 546 -15.02 -6.74 -20.67
CA ILE A 546 -15.98 -6.64 -19.56
C ILE A 546 -15.50 -5.60 -18.51
N GLN A 547 -14.23 -5.64 -18.15
CA GLN A 547 -13.64 -4.68 -17.19
C GLN A 547 -13.70 -3.24 -17.72
N THR A 548 -13.36 -3.04 -18.98
CA THR A 548 -13.39 -1.72 -19.65
C THR A 548 -14.82 -1.19 -19.75
N MET A 549 -15.76 -2.01 -20.20
CA MET A 549 -17.19 -1.66 -20.31
C MET A 549 -17.79 -1.32 -18.95
N GLY A 550 -17.41 -2.05 -17.89
CA GLY A 550 -17.86 -1.83 -16.53
C GLY A 550 -17.56 -0.44 -15.96
N ARG A 551 -16.65 0.33 -16.59
CA ARG A 551 -16.34 1.71 -16.19
C ARG A 551 -17.49 2.69 -16.45
N ALA A 552 -18.32 2.44 -17.46
CA ALA A 552 -19.53 3.23 -17.70
C ALA A 552 -20.75 2.77 -16.86
N ALA A 553 -20.65 1.69 -16.09
CA ALA A 553 -21.76 1.10 -15.34
C ALA A 553 -22.19 1.90 -14.10
N ARG A 554 -21.51 2.99 -13.76
CA ARG A 554 -21.81 3.85 -12.61
C ARG A 554 -22.55 5.14 -12.97
N ASN A 555 -22.78 5.34 -14.26
CA ASN A 555 -23.55 6.46 -14.78
C ASN A 555 -24.87 5.96 -15.38
N VAL A 556 -25.98 6.66 -15.09
CA VAL A 556 -27.31 6.32 -15.63
C VAL A 556 -27.35 6.39 -17.16
N HIS A 557 -26.51 7.23 -17.78
CA HIS A 557 -26.33 7.38 -19.22
C HIS A 557 -25.20 6.50 -19.79
N GLY A 558 -24.75 5.50 -19.03
CA GLY A 558 -23.62 4.66 -19.39
C GLY A 558 -23.79 3.98 -20.74
N GLN A 559 -22.85 4.21 -21.65
CA GLN A 559 -22.79 3.63 -22.99
C GLN A 559 -21.39 3.20 -23.34
N VAL A 560 -21.26 2.13 -24.12
CA VAL A 560 -20.01 1.65 -24.69
C VAL A 560 -20.15 1.63 -26.22
N ILE A 561 -19.17 2.15 -26.91
CA ILE A 561 -19.05 2.04 -28.37
C ILE A 561 -17.79 1.26 -28.69
N MET A 562 -17.94 0.14 -29.38
CA MET A 562 -16.83 -0.66 -29.94
C MET A 562 -16.71 -0.37 -31.43
N TYR A 563 -15.57 0.17 -31.85
CA TYR A 563 -15.28 0.34 -33.27
C TYR A 563 -14.63 -0.92 -33.81
N ALA A 564 -15.35 -1.62 -34.68
CA ALA A 564 -14.94 -2.91 -35.24
C ALA A 564 -15.63 -3.17 -36.59
N ASP A 565 -14.93 -3.78 -37.51
CA ASP A 565 -15.49 -4.20 -38.80
C ASP A 565 -16.08 -5.62 -38.75
N LYS A 566 -15.71 -6.39 -37.72
CA LYS A 566 -16.25 -7.73 -37.44
C LYS A 566 -16.35 -7.97 -35.94
N ILE A 567 -17.32 -8.74 -35.53
CA ILE A 567 -17.47 -9.19 -34.14
C ILE A 567 -16.57 -10.42 -33.97
N THR A 568 -15.73 -10.39 -32.93
CA THR A 568 -14.87 -11.52 -32.52
C THR A 568 -15.54 -12.32 -31.40
N ASP A 569 -15.04 -13.55 -31.16
CA ASP A 569 -15.58 -14.39 -30.07
C ASP A 569 -15.46 -13.71 -28.70
N SER A 570 -14.38 -12.96 -28.45
CA SER A 570 -14.20 -12.20 -27.21
C SER A 570 -15.20 -11.05 -27.08
N MET A 571 -15.50 -10.35 -28.17
CA MET A 571 -16.52 -9.30 -28.19
C MET A 571 -17.92 -9.87 -27.94
N ASP A 572 -18.27 -10.97 -28.62
CA ASP A 572 -19.57 -11.60 -28.52
C ASP A 572 -19.87 -12.06 -27.10
N LYS A 573 -18.96 -12.81 -26.47
CA LYS A 573 -19.09 -13.23 -25.06
C LYS A 573 -19.19 -12.06 -24.11
N ALA A 574 -18.39 -11.00 -24.30
CA ALA A 574 -18.43 -9.83 -23.43
C ALA A 574 -19.75 -9.06 -23.56
N MET A 575 -20.30 -8.95 -24.77
CA MET A 575 -21.61 -8.34 -25.03
C MET A 575 -22.75 -9.18 -24.44
N GLU A 576 -22.73 -10.50 -24.65
CA GLU A 576 -23.72 -11.42 -24.09
C GLU A 576 -23.77 -11.33 -22.55
N GLU A 577 -22.61 -11.37 -21.88
CA GLU A 577 -22.54 -11.28 -20.42
C GLU A 577 -23.04 -9.92 -19.92
N THR A 578 -22.66 -8.82 -20.60
CA THR A 578 -23.12 -7.48 -20.26
C THR A 578 -24.63 -7.35 -20.43
N GLN A 579 -25.19 -7.91 -21.52
CA GLN A 579 -26.62 -7.91 -21.77
C GLN A 579 -27.37 -8.78 -20.75
N ARG A 580 -26.87 -9.97 -20.43
CA ARG A 580 -27.44 -10.85 -19.37
C ARG A 580 -27.54 -10.11 -18.03
N ARG A 581 -26.44 -9.47 -17.59
CA ARG A 581 -26.43 -8.68 -16.34
C ARG A 581 -27.41 -7.51 -16.38
N ARG A 582 -27.51 -6.85 -17.52
CA ARG A 582 -28.45 -5.74 -17.73
C ARG A 582 -29.90 -6.20 -17.59
N GLU A 583 -30.29 -7.34 -18.17
CA GLU A 583 -31.63 -7.91 -18.10
C GLU A 583 -32.01 -8.32 -16.68
N ILE A 584 -31.10 -8.96 -15.95
CA ILE A 584 -31.30 -9.35 -14.54
C ILE A 584 -31.55 -8.11 -13.69
N GLN A 585 -30.71 -7.08 -13.84
CA GLN A 585 -30.86 -5.83 -13.08
C GLN A 585 -32.17 -5.11 -13.44
N ASP A 586 -32.55 -5.04 -14.71
CA ASP A 586 -33.78 -4.39 -15.15
C ASP A 586 -35.01 -5.09 -14.61
N ALA A 587 -35.04 -6.45 -14.66
CA ALA A 587 -36.11 -7.25 -14.08
C ALA A 587 -36.23 -7.03 -12.57
N TYR A 588 -35.10 -6.96 -11.86
CA TYR A 588 -35.08 -6.67 -10.43
C TYR A 588 -35.60 -5.25 -10.14
N ASN A 589 -35.16 -4.24 -10.89
CA ASN A 589 -35.61 -2.86 -10.74
C ASN A 589 -37.13 -2.74 -10.93
N LYS A 590 -37.67 -3.39 -11.96
CA LYS A 590 -39.13 -3.42 -12.23
C LYS A 590 -39.92 -4.07 -11.09
N LYS A 591 -39.43 -5.21 -10.59
CA LYS A 591 -40.04 -5.94 -9.49
C LYS A 591 -40.07 -5.15 -8.18
N HIS A 592 -39.00 -4.41 -7.90
CA HIS A 592 -38.84 -3.67 -6.64
C HIS A 592 -39.09 -2.14 -6.78
N HIS A 593 -39.58 -1.67 -7.94
CA HIS A 593 -39.89 -0.27 -8.23
C HIS A 593 -38.69 0.67 -7.99
N ILE A 594 -37.47 0.21 -8.33
CA ILE A 594 -36.23 0.97 -8.18
C ILE A 594 -36.00 1.81 -9.42
N THR A 595 -35.80 3.12 -9.23
CA THR A 595 -35.37 4.03 -10.29
C THR A 595 -33.86 4.18 -10.24
N PRO A 596 -33.11 3.85 -11.32
CA PRO A 596 -31.67 3.99 -11.36
C PRO A 596 -31.20 5.41 -11.07
N LYS A 597 -30.15 5.55 -10.23
CA LYS A 597 -29.55 6.85 -9.90
C LYS A 597 -28.04 6.75 -10.02
N SER A 598 -27.42 7.72 -10.71
CA SER A 598 -25.96 7.82 -10.75
C SER A 598 -25.40 8.00 -9.35
N VAL A 599 -24.27 7.34 -9.08
CA VAL A 599 -23.54 7.47 -7.83
C VAL A 599 -22.90 8.87 -7.81
N LYS A 600 -23.05 9.61 -6.71
CA LYS A 600 -22.28 10.80 -6.44
C LYS A 600 -21.29 10.47 -5.35
N LYS A 601 -20.00 10.58 -5.63
CA LYS A 601 -18.93 10.46 -4.65
C LYS A 601 -18.11 11.76 -4.69
N ASP A 602 -17.76 12.26 -3.53
CA ASP A 602 -16.81 13.37 -3.43
C ASP A 602 -15.50 13.01 -4.12
N VAL A 603 -14.87 14.00 -4.75
CA VAL A 603 -13.55 13.84 -5.36
C VAL A 603 -12.55 13.86 -4.22
N VAL A 604 -12.28 12.68 -3.66
CA VAL A 604 -11.25 12.51 -2.63
C VAL A 604 -9.90 12.36 -3.33
N ASP A 605 -8.90 13.08 -2.84
CA ASP A 605 -7.54 12.96 -3.35
C ASP A 605 -7.00 11.55 -3.02
N LEU A 606 -6.64 10.78 -4.05
CA LEU A 606 -6.03 9.44 -3.87
C LEU A 606 -4.72 9.52 -3.09
N ILE A 607 -4.04 10.66 -3.17
CA ILE A 607 -2.83 10.95 -2.37
C ILE A 607 -3.23 11.21 -0.92
N GLU A 608 -4.37 11.88 -0.67
CA GLU A 608 -4.93 12.02 0.68
C GLU A 608 -5.44 10.68 1.21
N LEU A 609 -6.02 9.80 0.38
CA LEU A 609 -6.40 8.44 0.81
C LEU A 609 -5.17 7.59 1.19
N THR A 610 -4.08 7.73 0.47
CA THR A 610 -2.81 7.08 0.84
C THR A 610 -2.25 7.72 2.11
N LYS A 611 -2.28 9.05 2.23
CA LYS A 611 -1.92 9.78 3.45
C LYS A 611 -2.91 9.56 4.59
N VAL A 612 -4.20 9.38 4.32
CA VAL A 612 -5.25 9.11 5.31
C VAL A 612 -5.19 7.66 5.76
N ALA A 613 -4.90 6.70 4.89
CA ALA A 613 -4.53 5.35 5.31
C ALA A 613 -3.26 5.36 6.19
N GLU A 614 -2.36 6.30 5.93
CA GLU A 614 -1.13 6.58 6.68
C GLU A 614 -1.41 7.42 7.97
N THR A 615 -2.34 8.37 7.96
CA THR A 615 -2.59 9.32 9.08
C THR A 615 -3.77 8.94 9.97
N GLU A 616 -4.79 8.23 9.47
CA GLU A 616 -5.94 7.80 10.29
C GLU A 616 -5.64 6.60 11.19
N ALA A 617 -4.55 5.86 10.94
CA ALA A 617 -4.00 4.94 11.95
C ALA A 617 -3.63 5.70 13.25
N ALA A 618 -3.34 7.00 13.15
CA ALA A 618 -3.03 7.88 14.26
C ALA A 618 -4.28 8.45 15.00
N TYR A 619 -5.46 8.40 14.39
CA TYR A 619 -6.68 9.04 14.94
C TYR A 619 -7.68 8.07 15.60
N GLY A 620 -7.40 6.77 15.62
CA GLY A 620 -8.27 5.77 16.27
C GLY A 620 -8.49 5.93 17.76
N SER A 621 -7.81 6.87 18.44
CA SER A 621 -7.91 7.07 19.88
C SER A 621 -8.60 8.38 20.34
N GLN A 622 -9.16 9.18 19.43
CA GLN A 622 -9.89 10.40 19.84
C GLN A 622 -11.32 10.47 19.30
N LYS A 623 -12.21 9.66 19.85
CA LYS A 623 -13.65 10.02 19.86
C LYS A 623 -13.88 11.16 20.86
N GLY A 624 -14.10 12.36 20.34
CA GLY A 624 -14.73 13.41 21.10
C GLY A 624 -14.24 14.83 20.89
N ARG A 625 -14.24 15.35 19.64
CA ARG A 625 -14.49 16.79 19.46
C ARG A 625 -14.92 17.08 18.02
N LYS A 626 -16.12 17.59 17.89
CA LYS A 626 -16.71 18.20 16.67
C LYS A 626 -15.79 19.28 16.11
N GLY A 627 -15.75 19.36 14.77
CA GLY A 627 -15.12 20.34 13.91
C GLY A 627 -14.67 21.63 14.58
N GLY A 628 -13.43 21.68 15.06
CA GLY A 628 -12.81 22.87 15.60
C GLY A 628 -11.86 23.45 14.56
N LYS A 629 -12.06 24.73 14.19
CA LYS A 629 -11.07 25.53 13.48
C LYS A 629 -9.73 25.42 14.22
N MET A 630 -8.64 25.22 13.48
CA MET A 630 -7.29 25.20 14.05
C MET A 630 -7.08 26.39 14.98
N THR A 631 -6.57 26.15 16.18
CA THR A 631 -6.28 27.22 17.12
C THR A 631 -5.13 28.09 16.61
N ARG A 632 -5.12 29.37 16.99
CA ARG A 632 -4.08 30.33 16.63
C ARG A 632 -2.66 29.84 16.98
N GLU A 633 -2.52 29.15 18.09
CA GLU A 633 -1.27 28.58 18.55
C GLU A 633 -0.80 27.41 17.68
N ALA A 634 -1.70 26.51 17.27
CA ALA A 634 -1.43 25.43 16.35
C ALA A 634 -0.99 25.96 14.99
N LEU A 635 -1.67 27.01 14.46
CA LEU A 635 -1.32 27.65 13.20
C LEU A 635 0.06 28.33 13.27
N ASN A 636 0.39 29.01 14.36
CA ASN A 636 1.71 29.59 14.58
C ASN A 636 2.83 28.53 14.63
N LYS A 637 2.56 27.37 15.22
CA LYS A 637 3.50 26.26 15.28
C LYS A 637 3.79 25.68 13.89
N VAL A 638 2.77 25.49 13.09
CA VAL A 638 2.87 25.06 11.67
C VAL A 638 3.69 26.07 10.84
N ILE A 639 3.39 27.35 10.98
CA ILE A 639 4.14 28.44 10.29
C ILE A 639 5.62 28.39 10.67
N LYS A 640 5.94 28.17 11.94
CA LYS A 640 7.33 28.11 12.43
C LYS A 640 8.07 26.90 11.84
N THR A 641 7.45 25.73 11.82
CA THR A 641 8.02 24.50 11.26
C THR A 641 8.24 24.61 9.76
N MET A 642 7.24 25.07 9.01
CA MET A 642 7.37 25.27 7.56
C MET A 642 8.40 26.37 7.20
N THR A 643 8.58 27.37 8.04
CA THR A 643 9.64 28.38 7.84
C THR A 643 11.04 27.77 7.97
N LEU A 644 11.24 26.82 8.89
CA LEU A 644 12.49 26.09 9.01
C LEU A 644 12.72 25.19 7.80
N GLN A 645 11.73 24.43 7.38
CA GLN A 645 11.80 23.57 6.19
C GLN A 645 12.11 24.36 4.91
N MET A 646 11.49 25.54 4.74
CA MET A 646 11.77 26.43 3.60
C MET A 646 13.23 26.93 3.62
N LYS A 647 13.75 27.28 4.80
CA LYS A 647 15.16 27.71 4.94
C LYS A 647 16.13 26.57 4.65
N GLU A 648 15.79 25.36 5.03
CA GLU A 648 16.58 24.16 4.79
C GLU A 648 16.59 23.78 3.31
N ALA A 649 15.42 23.77 2.66
CA ALA A 649 15.30 23.58 1.21
C ALA A 649 16.08 24.65 0.42
N ALA A 650 16.03 25.91 0.85
CA ALA A 650 16.82 26.99 0.24
C ALA A 650 18.35 26.81 0.44
N LYS A 651 18.76 26.27 1.59
CA LYS A 651 20.17 25.98 1.89
C LYS A 651 20.69 24.81 1.03
N ASN A 652 19.83 23.84 0.75
CA ASN A 652 20.13 22.67 -0.07
C ASN A 652 19.95 22.92 -1.58
N LEU A 653 19.68 24.17 -2.00
CA LEU A 653 19.44 24.58 -3.40
C LEU A 653 18.20 23.93 -4.07
N GLU A 654 17.27 23.41 -3.29
CA GLU A 654 15.98 22.89 -3.76
C GLU A 654 15.01 24.05 -4.05
N VAL A 655 15.23 24.77 -5.12
CA VAL A 655 14.60 26.07 -5.41
C VAL A 655 13.07 25.95 -5.56
N GLU A 656 12.60 24.91 -6.24
CA GLU A 656 11.15 24.67 -6.45
C GLU A 656 10.43 24.33 -5.14
N LYS A 657 11.04 23.50 -4.31
CA LYS A 657 10.50 23.13 -3.00
C LYS A 657 10.47 24.32 -2.04
N ALA A 658 11.53 25.13 -2.05
CA ALA A 658 11.58 26.37 -1.27
C ALA A 658 10.52 27.38 -1.72
N ALA A 659 10.24 27.48 -3.02
CA ALA A 659 9.19 28.34 -3.57
C ALA A 659 7.78 27.84 -3.17
N ALA A 660 7.50 26.56 -3.29
CA ALA A 660 6.22 25.96 -2.88
C ALA A 660 5.95 26.13 -1.37
N LEU A 661 6.95 25.94 -0.54
CA LEU A 661 6.86 26.17 0.92
C LEU A 661 6.65 27.66 1.25
N ARG A 662 7.27 28.58 0.51
CA ARG A 662 7.06 30.04 0.66
C ARG A 662 5.61 30.42 0.36
N ASP A 663 5.06 29.92 -0.75
CA ASP A 663 3.71 30.24 -1.18
C ASP A 663 2.66 29.67 -0.20
N ARG A 664 2.92 28.48 0.33
CA ARG A 664 2.08 27.88 1.39
C ARG A 664 2.16 28.66 2.71
N LEU A 665 3.34 29.15 3.09
CA LEU A 665 3.54 30.03 4.24
C LEU A 665 2.76 31.35 4.09
N GLY A 666 2.68 31.89 2.86
CA GLY A 666 1.87 33.06 2.55
C GLY A 666 0.38 32.84 2.88
N GLN A 667 -0.18 31.69 2.43
CA GLN A 667 -1.57 31.31 2.70
C GLN A 667 -1.86 31.14 4.20
N LEU A 668 -0.98 30.44 4.94
CA LEU A 668 -1.15 30.21 6.37
C LEU A 668 -1.04 31.51 7.19
N ARG A 669 -0.14 32.43 6.79
CA ARG A 669 -0.04 33.75 7.42
C ARG A 669 -1.25 34.61 7.15
N GLN A 670 -1.87 34.50 5.99
CA GLN A 670 -3.12 35.17 5.65
C GLN A 670 -4.28 34.62 6.50
N GLN A 671 -4.39 33.30 6.64
CA GLN A 671 -5.36 32.68 7.56
C GLN A 671 -5.16 33.13 9.02
N LEU A 672 -3.91 33.26 9.48
CA LEU A 672 -3.58 33.75 10.80
C LEU A 672 -3.99 35.23 10.98
N ALA A 673 -3.80 36.06 9.94
CA ALA A 673 -4.23 37.46 9.94
C ALA A 673 -5.75 37.62 9.95
N ASP A 674 -6.44 36.76 9.19
CA ASP A 674 -7.94 36.77 9.13
C ASP A 674 -8.54 36.34 10.49
N MET A 675 -7.84 35.48 11.26
CA MET A 675 -8.23 35.14 12.63
C MET A 675 -7.98 36.28 13.65
N SER A 676 -7.20 37.30 13.28
CA SER A 676 -6.85 38.41 14.16
C SER A 676 -7.82 39.61 14.07
N HIS A 677 -8.81 39.54 13.20
CA HIS A 677 -9.84 40.63 13.12
C HIS A 677 -10.94 40.51 14.17
N ASP A 678 -10.95 39.43 14.98
CA ASP A 678 -11.99 39.19 16.00
C ASP A 678 -11.51 39.37 17.47
N ASP A 679 -10.22 39.72 17.70
CA ASP A 679 -9.74 40.07 19.05
C ASP A 679 -8.72 41.20 19.02
N THR A 680 -9.01 42.26 19.75
CA THR A 680 -8.17 43.47 19.93
C THR A 680 -6.84 43.11 20.58
N LEU A 681 -5.73 43.35 19.88
CA LEU A 681 -4.36 43.18 20.34
C LEU A 681 -3.91 44.22 21.36
N PRO A 682 -3.08 43.88 22.33
CA PRO A 682 -2.30 44.84 23.13
C PRO A 682 -1.25 45.56 22.26
N LYS A 683 -1.01 46.85 22.55
CA LYS A 683 -0.23 47.81 21.74
C LYS A 683 1.29 47.63 21.69
N ASP A 684 1.85 46.52 22.11
CA ASP A 684 3.30 46.43 22.37
C ASP A 684 4.13 45.70 21.28
N MET A 685 3.57 45.49 20.10
CA MET A 685 4.32 44.94 18.95
C MET A 685 4.09 45.73 17.66
N GLN A 686 4.28 47.04 17.73
CA GLN A 686 4.50 47.90 16.56
C GLN A 686 5.92 48.48 16.62
N GLY A 687 6.75 48.07 15.67
CA GLY A 687 7.91 48.82 15.25
C GLY A 687 9.26 48.29 15.73
N GLU A 688 9.94 47.60 14.85
CA GLU A 688 11.36 47.86 14.66
C GLU A 688 11.72 47.67 13.17
N ASP A 689 12.22 48.75 12.64
CA ASP A 689 12.73 48.95 11.28
C ASP A 689 13.84 47.96 10.93
N MET A 690 13.73 47.29 9.83
CA MET A 690 14.82 46.55 9.21
C MET A 690 15.64 47.49 8.33
N PRO A 691 16.96 47.58 8.47
CA PRO A 691 17.78 48.45 7.67
C PRO A 691 17.93 47.95 6.24
N LYS A 692 17.61 48.81 5.30
CA LYS A 692 17.84 48.64 3.85
C LYS A 692 19.33 48.54 3.58
N ARG A 693 19.89 47.37 3.42
CA ARG A 693 21.24 47.20 2.84
C ARG A 693 21.17 47.14 1.33
N ARG A 694 21.57 48.24 0.68
CA ARG A 694 21.90 48.31 -0.74
C ARG A 694 23.14 47.46 -1.00
N TYR A 695 23.01 46.35 -1.73
CA TYR A 695 24.14 45.67 -2.36
C TYR A 695 24.15 46.00 -3.87
N ARG A 696 24.94 47.02 -4.23
CA ARG A 696 25.47 47.16 -5.58
C ARG A 696 26.73 46.30 -5.66
N ARG A 697 26.69 45.20 -6.40
CA ARG A 697 27.90 44.52 -6.84
C ARG A 697 27.98 44.54 -8.35
N LYS A 698 28.99 45.30 -8.85
CA LYS A 698 29.44 45.31 -10.24
C LYS A 698 29.97 43.93 -10.60
N ILE A 699 29.41 43.30 -11.60
CA ILE A 699 29.98 42.11 -12.25
C ILE A 699 30.93 42.60 -13.31
N LYS A 700 32.27 42.38 -13.14
CA LYS A 700 33.26 42.47 -14.18
C LYS A 700 33.21 41.20 -15.02
N ARG A 701 32.98 41.34 -16.32
CA ARG A 701 33.23 40.30 -17.31
C ARG A 701 34.72 40.18 -17.56
N PRO A 702 35.29 38.96 -17.69
CA PRO A 702 36.63 38.80 -18.24
C PRO A 702 36.56 38.74 -19.76
N ASP A 703 37.47 39.47 -20.40
CA ASP A 703 37.68 39.54 -21.83
C ASP A 703 38.13 38.21 -22.43
N ALA A 704 37.57 37.91 -23.60
CA ALA A 704 38.11 36.90 -24.49
C ALA A 704 39.45 37.29 -25.07
N LYS A 705 40.51 36.48 -24.90
CA LYS A 705 41.67 36.50 -25.77
C LYS A 705 41.89 35.15 -26.42
N LYS A 706 41.93 35.24 -27.74
CA LYS A 706 42.37 34.24 -28.72
C LYS A 706 43.72 33.62 -28.36
N LYS A 707 43.84 32.32 -28.42
CA LYS A 707 44.73 31.59 -29.38
C LYS A 707 44.35 30.14 -29.38
#